data_638d0edc9cb0c6b245802179b94df417
#
_entry.id   638d0edc9cb0c6b245802179b94df417
#
_cell.length_a   1.000
_cell.length_b   1.000
_cell.length_c   1.000
_cell.angle_alpha   90.00
_cell.angle_beta   90.00
_cell.angle_gamma   90.00
#
_symmetry.space_group_name_H-M   'P 1'
#
loop_
_entity.id
_entity.type
_entity.pdbx_description
1 polymer ?
#
loop_
_entity_poly.entity_id
_entity_poly.type
_entity_poly.pdbx_seq_one_letter_code
_entity_poly.pdbx_strand_id
1 'polypeptide(L)'
;MALPVSRLRRWFALGAILMIGTVAGMYFYARWRVSKAVHDIPAKIGLDIQQTAEGFSISNSREGRTQFKVSASKAVQFKEGGRAELHDVKIVIYGKDSSRFDRITGDDFEFDRVSGDVSAKGTVLIDLEANPEGMLHSDQAPPEQTRQPIHLETNGLVFNSKTGDASATGKVIFQTPQASGSAVGIKYVAKTGTMNLLSAVVVTVSRPEPVHLVAGHGVITKQSRQVVLTGVRMTREGQQLQCDSATFDLREDNTVDHILAEGDVRSELRGQKSSNSETDARSDRAEMWLTGTRNLLTTAILSGNVQLDSQGTQPAEAAAGRVTLHFAGQQILQTVHAEEGVRLTQKNGAGVVVASLPAKDAQEIEMTAPVMDFIVKDGHLLERAETSGPPQILITQPGSNQKTVVTAAKFTAKFTEKNRLATLHGEPDAKIVSSKVGGGQVGASGQADRVSTSAMLDVVFRPEGGVASIAQSGSVAYVDGTEKAWAQRGEYTVADQMLVLSGSPRVVDSGMTTTAQTIRMNRVTGDAIAEGNVKSTYSDLKVQPDGGMLASSDPIHVTSRSMTAHHSPAIAVYSGDARLWQDASVVEAPTLQFDRDRRSLFAQGSSAQPVSTVLVQVDKSGRTTPVHLTSARLNYTDAERRIVLEGGVTAKGSDTTMTGQQMTVFLLPRSASPATAGPGTPGQVDRIVAEHDVVITQPTRHATGERLVYTAGDAKFVLTGGTPSIFDAERGKITGDSLTLQTR
;
A
#
# COMPACT_ATOMS: atom_id res chain seq x y z
N MET A 1 6.11 -10.19 3.06
CA MET A 1 6.63 -11.53 3.44
C MET A 1 7.66 -11.32 4.53
N ALA A 2 7.40 -11.85 5.72
CA ALA A 2 8.35 -11.76 6.79
C ALA A 2 9.44 -12.82 6.59
N LEU A 3 10.68 -12.40 6.53
CA LEU A 3 11.81 -13.31 6.54
C LEU A 3 11.77 -14.13 7.85
N PRO A 4 11.97 -15.45 7.83
CA PRO A 4 12.00 -16.25 9.04
C PRO A 4 13.30 -15.95 9.83
N VAL A 5 13.24 -14.89 10.61
CA VAL A 5 14.35 -14.32 11.38
C VAL A 5 14.89 -15.28 12.45
N SER A 6 14.06 -16.25 12.85
CA SER A 6 14.50 -17.35 13.72
C SER A 6 15.71 -18.12 13.18
N ARG A 7 15.90 -18.09 11.87
CA ARG A 7 17.00 -18.78 11.21
C ARG A 7 18.28 -17.95 11.18
N LEU A 8 18.18 -16.65 10.93
CA LEU A 8 19.33 -15.74 10.82
C LEU A 8 20.13 -15.64 12.16
N ARG A 9 19.44 -15.65 13.28
CA ARG A 9 20.03 -15.57 14.62
C ARG A 9 20.89 -16.76 15.01
N ARG A 10 20.42 -17.98 14.70
CA ARG A 10 21.22 -19.18 14.98
C ARG A 10 22.56 -19.14 14.26
N TRP A 11 22.62 -18.43 13.15
CA TRP A 11 23.80 -18.25 12.34
C TRP A 11 24.87 -17.39 13.00
N PHE A 12 24.45 -16.23 13.50
CA PHE A 12 25.38 -15.29 14.12
C PHE A 12 25.84 -15.74 15.50
N ALA A 13 24.96 -16.32 16.28
CA ALA A 13 25.32 -16.85 17.61
C ALA A 13 26.38 -17.93 17.54
N LEU A 14 26.32 -18.79 16.56
CA LEU A 14 27.22 -19.92 16.41
C LEU A 14 28.59 -19.51 15.84
N GLY A 15 28.64 -18.58 14.91
CA GLY A 15 29.88 -17.98 14.41
C GLY A 15 30.69 -17.30 15.52
N ALA A 16 29.97 -16.61 16.41
CA ALA A 16 30.58 -15.92 17.54
C ALA A 16 31.17 -16.89 18.61
N ILE A 17 30.41 -17.93 18.98
CA ILE A 17 30.86 -18.93 19.94
C ILE A 17 32.15 -19.62 19.44
N LEU A 18 32.19 -19.91 18.15
CA LEU A 18 33.34 -20.57 17.57
C LEU A 18 34.58 -19.70 17.56
N MET A 19 34.44 -18.41 17.21
CA MET A 19 35.57 -17.49 17.23
C MET A 19 36.12 -17.24 18.60
N ILE A 20 35.28 -17.19 19.60
CA ILE A 20 35.73 -17.05 21.00
C ILE A 20 36.56 -18.24 21.43
N GLY A 21 36.14 -19.43 21.07
CA GLY A 21 36.92 -20.65 21.34
C GLY A 21 38.33 -20.58 20.76
N THR A 22 38.44 -20.10 19.51
CA THR A 22 39.72 -19.93 18.81
C THR A 22 40.59 -18.85 19.46
N VAL A 23 39.98 -17.72 19.84
CA VAL A 23 40.67 -16.58 20.49
C VAL A 23 41.21 -16.98 21.85
N ALA A 24 40.35 -17.58 22.66
CA ALA A 24 40.75 -18.00 24.00
C ALA A 24 41.93 -18.97 23.94
N GLY A 25 41.93 -19.83 22.96
CA GLY A 25 43.01 -20.79 22.76
C GLY A 25 44.37 -20.16 22.47
N MET A 26 44.36 -19.27 21.48
CA MET A 26 45.61 -18.63 21.06
C MET A 26 46.16 -17.61 22.05
N TYR A 27 45.30 -16.93 22.79
CA TYR A 27 45.73 -15.97 23.81
C TYR A 27 46.63 -16.62 24.89
N PHE A 28 46.33 -17.85 25.29
CA PHE A 28 47.13 -18.54 26.32
C PHE A 28 48.41 -19.09 25.78
N TYR A 29 48.41 -19.46 24.51
CA TYR A 29 49.62 -19.91 23.84
C TYR A 29 50.70 -18.83 23.76
N ALA A 30 50.35 -17.60 23.48
CA ALA A 30 51.25 -16.47 23.29
C ALA A 30 51.84 -15.88 24.59
N ARG A 31 51.27 -16.20 25.73
CA ARG A 31 51.74 -15.67 27.03
C ARG A 31 52.86 -16.49 27.65
N TRP A 32 53.38 -17.44 26.93
CA TRP A 32 54.20 -18.48 27.45
C TRP A 32 55.69 -18.32 27.22
N ARG A 33 56.44 -18.44 28.28
CA ARG A 33 57.85 -18.36 28.21
C ARG A 33 58.59 -19.22 29.21
N VAL A 34 59.57 -19.81 28.66
CA VAL A 34 60.74 -20.59 29.02
C VAL A 34 61.55 -20.17 30.22
N SER A 35 62.02 -21.08 31.01
CA SER A 35 63.42 -21.16 31.33
C SER A 35 63.85 -22.47 32.07
N LYS A 36 64.90 -23.04 31.54
CA LYS A 36 66.07 -23.73 32.10
C LYS A 36 65.82 -25.00 32.93
N ALA A 37 66.45 -26.02 32.67
CA ALA A 37 67.83 -26.38 32.60
C ALA A 37 68.06 -27.72 31.91
N VAL A 38 69.16 -27.78 31.21
CA VAL A 38 69.54 -28.93 30.40
C VAL A 38 70.51 -29.79 31.30
N HIS A 39 70.31 -31.09 31.31
CA HIS A 39 71.28 -32.03 31.77
C HIS A 39 71.92 -32.84 30.63
N ASP A 40 73.19 -33.14 30.79
CA ASP A 40 74.19 -33.56 29.80
C ASP A 40 73.78 -34.71 28.87
N ILE A 41 74.10 -34.54 27.59
CA ILE A 41 74.02 -35.57 26.58
C ILE A 41 75.38 -35.85 25.97
N PRO A 42 75.84 -37.07 25.85
CA PRO A 42 77.17 -37.39 25.28
C PRO A 42 77.21 -37.32 23.78
N ALA A 43 78.19 -36.64 23.24
CA ALA A 43 78.45 -36.46 21.83
C ALA A 43 78.77 -37.78 21.12
N LYS A 44 77.97 -38.14 20.07
CA LYS A 44 78.44 -39.10 19.09
C LYS A 44 78.11 -38.64 17.68
N ILE A 45 79.20 -38.46 16.93
CA ILE A 45 79.34 -38.39 15.50
C ILE A 45 79.03 -37.03 14.86
N GLY A 46 80.10 -36.30 14.58
CA GLY A 46 80.30 -35.48 13.42
C GLY A 46 79.40 -34.33 13.23
N LEU A 47 79.97 -33.14 13.39
CA LEU A 47 79.41 -31.88 12.86
C LEU A 47 78.41 -31.17 13.78
N ASP A 48 78.85 -30.08 14.36
CA ASP A 48 78.09 -28.96 14.90
C ASP A 48 77.21 -29.19 16.16
N ILE A 49 77.10 -30.35 16.72
CA ILE A 49 76.38 -30.63 17.95
C ILE A 49 77.30 -30.30 19.17
N GLN A 50 76.83 -29.44 20.08
CA GLN A 50 77.51 -29.09 21.32
C GLN A 50 77.12 -30.03 22.47
N GLN A 51 75.79 -30.39 22.52
CA GLN A 51 75.26 -31.17 23.62
C GLN A 51 73.99 -31.90 23.22
N THR A 52 73.75 -33.14 23.68
CA THR A 52 72.50 -33.89 23.50
C THR A 52 72.01 -34.33 24.89
N ALA A 53 70.73 -34.13 25.19
CA ALA A 53 70.08 -34.58 26.43
C ALA A 53 68.85 -35.45 26.11
N GLU A 54 68.67 -36.54 26.86
CA GLU A 54 67.50 -37.38 26.84
C GLU A 54 66.61 -37.08 28.06
N GLY A 55 65.30 -37.11 27.92
CA GLY A 55 64.34 -36.81 29.00
C GLY A 55 64.32 -35.34 29.44
N PHE A 56 64.41 -34.41 28.50
CA PHE A 56 64.45 -32.97 28.72
C PHE A 56 63.19 -32.43 29.34
N SER A 57 63.25 -31.59 30.37
CA SER A 57 62.10 -30.89 30.91
C SER A 57 62.51 -29.52 31.45
N ILE A 58 61.76 -28.51 31.07
CA ILE A 58 61.91 -27.13 31.56
C ILE A 58 60.53 -26.64 32.08
N SER A 59 60.53 -25.97 33.22
CA SER A 59 59.40 -25.26 33.74
C SER A 59 59.72 -23.79 34.00
N ASN A 60 58.79 -22.94 33.79
CA ASN A 60 58.85 -21.53 34.19
C ASN A 60 57.86 -21.27 35.31
N SER A 61 58.35 -20.79 36.42
CA SER A 61 57.54 -20.42 37.57
C SER A 61 57.74 -18.96 37.91
N ARG A 62 56.62 -18.25 38.16
CA ARG A 62 56.63 -16.87 38.61
C ARG A 62 55.74 -16.77 39.86
N GLU A 63 56.27 -16.10 40.89
CA GLU A 63 55.55 -15.94 42.14
C GLU A 63 55.11 -17.26 42.78
N GLY A 64 56.02 -18.31 42.66
CA GLY A 64 55.76 -19.64 43.24
C GLY A 64 54.76 -20.51 42.44
N ARG A 65 54.33 -20.08 41.29
CA ARG A 65 53.36 -20.83 40.39
C ARG A 65 54.05 -21.17 39.08
N THR A 66 53.97 -22.42 38.67
CA THR A 66 54.36 -22.84 37.32
C THR A 66 53.43 -22.30 36.29
N GLN A 67 53.91 -21.48 35.39
CA GLN A 67 53.16 -20.95 34.32
C GLN A 67 53.09 -21.89 33.12
N PHE A 68 54.16 -22.65 32.92
CA PHE A 68 54.24 -23.69 31.90
C PHE A 68 55.38 -24.73 32.17
N LYS A 69 55.20 -25.87 31.50
CA LYS A 69 56.18 -26.96 31.50
C LYS A 69 56.36 -27.44 30.05
N VAL A 70 57.63 -27.49 29.60
CA VAL A 70 58.04 -28.09 28.33
C VAL A 70 58.73 -29.41 28.64
N SER A 71 58.36 -30.45 27.97
CA SER A 71 58.99 -31.76 28.02
C SER A 71 59.33 -32.20 26.60
N ALA A 72 60.55 -32.75 26.42
CA ALA A 72 60.92 -33.30 25.11
C ALA A 72 61.63 -34.65 25.38
N SER A 73 61.48 -35.62 24.51
CA SER A 73 62.17 -36.89 24.60
C SER A 73 63.69 -36.71 24.41
N LYS A 74 64.06 -35.76 23.53
CA LYS A 74 65.46 -35.48 23.20
C LYS A 74 65.63 -33.98 22.85
N ALA A 75 66.75 -33.40 23.29
CA ALA A 75 67.20 -32.05 22.92
C ALA A 75 68.62 -32.09 22.37
N VAL A 76 68.88 -31.46 21.22
CA VAL A 76 70.18 -31.38 20.57
C VAL A 76 70.54 -29.92 20.40
N GLN A 77 71.62 -29.49 21.04
CA GLN A 77 72.18 -28.14 20.99
C GLN A 77 73.32 -28.06 19.96
N PHE A 78 73.26 -27.08 19.06
CA PHE A 78 74.29 -26.86 18.05
C PHE A 78 75.37 -25.89 18.53
N LYS A 79 76.62 -26.07 18.03
CA LYS A 79 77.79 -25.26 18.41
C LYS A 79 77.73 -23.83 17.89
N GLU A 80 77.13 -23.63 16.75
CA GLU A 80 76.97 -22.32 16.08
C GLU A 80 75.55 -21.81 16.18
N GLY A 81 75.39 -20.49 16.39
CA GLY A 81 74.09 -19.80 16.29
C GLY A 81 73.14 -19.91 17.48
N GLY A 82 73.44 -20.62 18.53
CA GLY A 82 72.58 -20.74 19.72
C GLY A 82 71.32 -21.50 19.51
N ARG A 83 71.20 -22.33 18.46
CA ARG A 83 70.03 -23.13 18.10
C ARG A 83 69.98 -24.45 18.84
N ALA A 84 68.81 -24.89 19.20
CA ALA A 84 68.57 -26.22 19.76
C ALA A 84 67.37 -26.87 19.04
N GLU A 85 67.46 -28.14 18.74
CA GLU A 85 66.40 -28.97 18.18
C GLU A 85 65.83 -29.86 19.28
N LEU A 86 64.51 -29.87 19.41
CA LEU A 86 63.74 -30.60 20.42
C LEU A 86 62.80 -31.60 19.69
N HIS A 87 62.85 -32.87 20.20
CA HIS A 87 62.03 -33.95 19.59
C HIS A 87 60.99 -34.44 20.60
N ASP A 88 59.82 -34.88 20.07
CA ASP A 88 58.64 -35.36 20.80
C ASP A 88 58.22 -34.39 21.92
N VAL A 89 57.92 -33.19 21.54
CA VAL A 89 57.70 -32.08 22.46
C VAL A 89 56.23 -32.07 22.94
N LYS A 90 56.12 -32.00 24.28
CA LYS A 90 54.90 -31.80 25.00
C LYS A 90 54.99 -30.55 25.85
N ILE A 91 54.11 -29.58 25.63
CA ILE A 91 54.06 -28.33 26.35
C ILE A 91 52.75 -28.22 27.09
N VAL A 92 52.79 -27.92 28.40
CA VAL A 92 51.58 -27.70 29.21
C VAL A 92 51.61 -26.29 29.74
N ILE A 93 50.49 -25.58 29.61
CA ILE A 93 50.28 -24.20 30.04
C ILE A 93 49.21 -24.14 31.11
N TYR A 94 49.51 -23.51 32.24
CA TYR A 94 48.59 -23.37 33.38
C TYR A 94 47.96 -21.97 33.50
N GLY A 95 48.46 -20.97 32.77
CA GLY A 95 48.02 -19.59 32.90
C GLY A 95 48.61 -18.89 34.14
N LYS A 96 48.27 -17.60 34.33
CA LYS A 96 48.82 -16.83 35.48
C LYS A 96 48.22 -17.23 36.83
N ASP A 97 46.97 -17.61 36.84
CA ASP A 97 46.11 -17.89 37.99
C ASP A 97 45.68 -19.36 38.07
N SER A 98 46.30 -20.22 37.29
CA SER A 98 45.90 -21.63 37.12
C SER A 98 44.49 -21.81 36.54
N SER A 99 43.95 -20.78 35.85
CA SER A 99 42.63 -20.79 35.24
C SER A 99 42.55 -21.60 33.94
N ARG A 100 43.70 -22.18 33.49
CA ARG A 100 43.75 -22.89 32.22
C ARG A 100 44.67 -24.10 32.25
N PHE A 101 44.37 -24.98 31.31
CA PHE A 101 45.14 -26.17 31.07
C PHE A 101 45.26 -26.41 29.56
N ASP A 102 46.23 -25.76 28.92
CA ASP A 102 46.44 -25.95 27.48
C ASP A 102 47.57 -26.93 27.23
N ARG A 103 47.43 -27.81 26.24
CA ARG A 103 48.37 -28.80 25.84
C ARG A 103 48.79 -28.59 24.40
N ILE A 104 50.09 -28.57 24.12
CA ILE A 104 50.65 -28.51 22.78
C ILE A 104 51.57 -29.71 22.60
N THR A 105 51.37 -30.42 21.49
CA THR A 105 52.20 -31.58 21.14
C THR A 105 52.64 -31.49 19.68
N GLY A 106 53.86 -31.92 19.45
CA GLY A 106 54.41 -31.99 18.09
C GLY A 106 55.80 -32.69 18.12
N ASP A 107 56.21 -33.17 16.97
CA ASP A 107 57.38 -34.04 16.86
C ASP A 107 58.68 -33.24 16.96
N ASP A 108 58.90 -32.24 16.12
CA ASP A 108 60.18 -31.52 16.01
C ASP A 108 60.00 -29.99 16.12
N PHE A 109 60.74 -29.38 17.04
CA PHE A 109 60.81 -27.94 17.21
C PHE A 109 62.28 -27.46 17.14
N GLU A 110 62.49 -26.31 16.52
CA GLU A 110 63.77 -25.59 16.53
C GLU A 110 63.62 -24.35 17.41
N PHE A 111 64.54 -24.23 18.39
CA PHE A 111 64.65 -23.09 19.26
C PHE A 111 65.84 -22.24 18.89
N ASP A 112 65.64 -20.97 18.52
CA ASP A 112 66.74 -20.01 18.36
C ASP A 112 66.83 -19.11 19.62
N ARG A 113 67.88 -19.26 20.33
CA ARG A 113 68.09 -18.50 21.57
C ARG A 113 68.36 -17.02 21.32
N VAL A 114 68.86 -16.63 20.14
CA VAL A 114 69.21 -15.25 19.81
C VAL A 114 67.95 -14.47 19.46
N SER A 115 67.16 -14.96 18.57
CA SER A 115 65.85 -14.33 18.18
C SER A 115 64.79 -14.55 19.25
N GLY A 116 64.84 -15.69 19.95
CA GLY A 116 63.83 -16.17 20.88
C GLY A 116 62.67 -16.93 20.16
N ASP A 117 62.86 -17.29 18.91
CA ASP A 117 61.86 -18.01 18.14
C ASP A 117 61.91 -19.52 18.43
N VAL A 118 60.71 -20.08 18.63
CA VAL A 118 60.44 -21.51 18.73
C VAL A 118 59.61 -21.90 17.52
N SER A 119 60.22 -22.63 16.60
CA SER A 119 59.60 -22.97 15.32
C SER A 119 59.31 -24.46 15.24
N ALA A 120 58.06 -24.85 15.02
CA ALA A 120 57.72 -26.24 14.77
C ALA A 120 57.99 -26.60 13.30
N LYS A 121 58.67 -27.73 13.06
CA LYS A 121 58.98 -28.22 11.71
C LYS A 121 57.87 -29.05 11.07
N GLY A 122 56.95 -29.55 11.91
CA GLY A 122 55.86 -30.43 11.50
C GLY A 122 54.47 -29.96 11.96
N THR A 123 53.56 -30.91 12.02
CA THR A 123 52.18 -30.72 12.54
C THR A 123 52.23 -30.53 14.06
N VAL A 124 51.50 -29.55 14.53
CA VAL A 124 51.31 -29.23 15.95
C VAL A 124 49.85 -29.42 16.31
N LEU A 125 49.59 -30.20 17.35
CA LEU A 125 48.26 -30.37 17.94
C LEU A 125 48.21 -29.56 19.23
N ILE A 126 47.13 -28.79 19.35
CA ILE A 126 46.90 -27.89 20.47
C ILE A 126 45.51 -28.15 21.04
N ASP A 127 45.47 -28.54 22.30
CA ASP A 127 44.22 -28.69 23.06
C ASP A 127 44.13 -27.55 24.06
N LEU A 128 43.03 -26.79 23.97
CA LEU A 128 42.78 -25.63 24.82
C LEU A 128 41.60 -25.91 25.74
N GLU A 129 41.82 -25.72 27.05
CA GLU A 129 40.78 -25.94 28.03
C GLU A 129 40.80 -24.88 29.14
N ALA A 130 39.63 -24.28 29.45
CA ALA A 130 39.48 -23.47 30.64
C ALA A 130 39.35 -24.37 31.88
N ASN A 131 40.08 -24.06 32.95
CA ASN A 131 39.95 -24.71 34.25
C ASN A 131 39.17 -23.77 35.21
N PRO A 132 37.85 -23.85 35.30
CA PRO A 132 37.03 -22.93 36.10
C PRO A 132 37.24 -23.13 37.61
N GLU A 133 37.69 -24.30 38.04
CA GLU A 133 37.93 -24.60 39.46
C GLU A 133 39.31 -24.13 39.96
N GLY A 134 40.19 -23.74 39.03
CA GLY A 134 41.58 -23.42 39.32
C GLY A 134 42.36 -24.63 39.85
N MET A 135 43.68 -24.69 39.57
CA MET A 135 44.54 -25.70 40.18
C MET A 135 45.13 -25.17 41.49
N LEU A 136 44.97 -25.91 42.59
CA LEU A 136 45.53 -25.53 43.92
C LEU A 136 47.03 -25.62 43.95
N HIS A 137 47.65 -26.50 43.14
CA HIS A 137 49.09 -26.72 43.07
C HIS A 137 49.56 -26.69 41.61
N SER A 138 50.72 -26.03 41.39
CA SER A 138 51.32 -25.80 40.08
C SER A 138 51.84 -27.05 39.36
N ASP A 139 51.93 -28.16 40.02
CA ASP A 139 52.46 -29.45 39.49
C ASP A 139 51.37 -30.53 39.45
N GLN A 140 50.12 -30.16 39.56
CA GLN A 140 48.99 -31.10 39.41
C GLN A 140 48.99 -31.75 38.03
N ALA A 141 48.79 -33.07 38.02
CA ALA A 141 48.55 -33.76 36.74
C ALA A 141 47.33 -33.23 36.03
N PRO A 142 47.38 -33.10 34.68
CA PRO A 142 46.22 -32.71 33.93
C PRO A 142 45.06 -33.68 34.19
N PRO A 143 43.80 -33.19 34.27
CA PRO A 143 42.64 -34.06 34.40
C PRO A 143 42.60 -35.06 33.23
N GLU A 144 42.31 -36.32 33.54
CA GLU A 144 42.23 -37.38 32.51
C GLU A 144 41.10 -37.14 31.50
N GLN A 145 40.08 -36.40 31.91
CA GLN A 145 38.96 -36.03 31.02
C GLN A 145 38.82 -34.51 30.93
N THR A 146 39.07 -34.01 29.74
CA THR A 146 38.89 -32.60 29.41
C THR A 146 37.39 -32.30 29.19
N ARG A 147 36.88 -31.20 29.75
CA ARG A 147 35.50 -30.76 29.56
C ARG A 147 35.42 -29.85 28.34
N GLN A 148 35.12 -30.41 27.16
CA GLN A 148 34.91 -29.69 25.91
C GLN A 148 36.14 -28.90 25.41
N PRO A 149 37.29 -29.53 25.18
CA PRO A 149 38.48 -28.87 24.68
C PRO A 149 38.26 -28.34 23.26
N ILE A 150 38.94 -27.24 22.96
CA ILE A 150 39.07 -26.76 21.58
C ILE A 150 40.33 -27.42 21.01
N HIS A 151 40.14 -28.25 20.01
CA HIS A 151 41.23 -28.90 19.29
C HIS A 151 41.68 -27.99 18.13
N LEU A 152 42.99 -27.70 18.09
CA LEU A 152 43.62 -26.97 16.99
C LEU A 152 44.71 -27.83 16.37
N GLU A 153 44.81 -27.82 15.06
CA GLU A 153 45.87 -28.43 14.30
C GLU A 153 46.48 -27.41 13.33
N THR A 154 47.81 -27.29 13.33
CA THR A 154 48.50 -26.37 12.42
C THR A 154 49.88 -26.88 12.06
N ASN A 155 50.45 -26.39 10.97
CA ASN A 155 51.82 -26.65 10.54
C ASN A 155 52.63 -25.34 10.56
N GLY A 156 53.90 -25.46 10.87
CA GLY A 156 54.85 -24.34 10.78
C GLY A 156 54.57 -23.22 11.80
N LEU A 157 54.21 -23.60 13.02
CA LEU A 157 54.03 -22.65 14.12
C LEU A 157 55.37 -22.01 14.51
N VAL A 158 55.40 -20.67 14.53
CA VAL A 158 56.53 -19.89 15.07
C VAL A 158 56.03 -19.08 16.25
N PHE A 159 56.65 -19.24 17.38
CA PHE A 159 56.36 -18.51 18.61
C PHE A 159 57.61 -17.75 19.07
N ASN A 160 57.50 -16.44 19.30
CA ASN A 160 58.60 -15.64 19.79
C ASN A 160 58.56 -15.56 21.33
N SER A 161 59.54 -16.16 21.93
CA SER A 161 59.63 -16.26 23.39
C SER A 161 59.93 -14.93 24.10
N LYS A 162 60.36 -13.87 23.39
CA LYS A 162 60.66 -12.54 23.97
C LYS A 162 59.43 -11.61 23.92
N THR A 163 58.68 -11.62 22.81
CA THR A 163 57.52 -10.74 22.60
C THR A 163 56.22 -11.41 23.01
N GLY A 164 56.16 -12.74 22.98
CA GLY A 164 54.93 -13.51 23.17
C GLY A 164 54.09 -13.63 21.90
N ASP A 165 54.56 -13.12 20.79
CA ASP A 165 53.85 -13.18 19.52
C ASP A 165 53.92 -14.60 18.91
N ALA A 166 52.87 -15.00 18.22
CA ALA A 166 52.80 -16.28 17.53
C ALA A 166 52.32 -16.15 16.12
N SER A 167 52.80 -16.95 15.21
CA SER A 167 52.32 -16.99 13.84
C SER A 167 52.44 -18.39 13.24
N ALA A 168 51.54 -18.73 12.35
CA ALA A 168 51.61 -19.88 11.48
C ALA A 168 51.19 -19.45 10.06
N THR A 169 51.93 -19.87 9.05
CA THR A 169 51.64 -19.56 7.67
C THR A 169 50.78 -20.64 7.00
N GLY A 170 50.77 -21.83 7.59
CA GLY A 170 50.01 -22.98 7.10
C GLY A 170 48.52 -22.91 7.41
N LYS A 171 47.81 -23.97 7.02
CA LYS A 171 46.42 -24.16 7.38
C LYS A 171 46.28 -24.43 8.87
N VAL A 172 45.40 -23.72 9.54
CA VAL A 172 44.95 -23.96 10.90
C VAL A 172 43.58 -24.56 10.87
N ILE A 173 43.39 -25.73 11.44
CA ILE A 173 42.10 -26.42 11.57
C ILE A 173 41.71 -26.34 13.05
N PHE A 174 40.44 -26.06 13.32
CA PHE A 174 39.93 -26.07 14.68
C PHE A 174 38.63 -26.86 14.79
N GLN A 175 38.43 -27.48 15.92
CA GLN A 175 37.24 -28.26 16.20
C GLN A 175 36.76 -28.01 17.63
N THR A 176 35.47 -27.75 17.78
CA THR A 176 34.76 -27.66 19.06
C THR A 176 33.57 -28.62 19.04
N PRO A 177 32.88 -28.91 20.15
CA PRO A 177 31.68 -29.75 20.17
C PRO A 177 30.54 -29.21 19.31
N GLN A 178 30.53 -27.92 19.01
CA GLN A 178 29.43 -27.24 18.32
C GLN A 178 29.77 -26.82 16.88
N ALA A 179 31.06 -26.70 16.56
CA ALA A 179 31.49 -26.17 15.28
C ALA A 179 32.94 -26.60 14.93
N SER A 180 33.22 -26.63 13.65
CA SER A 180 34.54 -26.84 13.10
C SER A 180 34.89 -25.80 12.07
N GLY A 181 36.16 -25.57 11.80
CA GLY A 181 36.57 -24.63 10.79
C GLY A 181 38.04 -24.64 10.48
N SER A 182 38.44 -23.75 9.58
CA SER A 182 39.84 -23.58 9.20
C SER A 182 40.13 -22.15 8.74
N ALA A 183 41.39 -21.77 8.84
CA ALA A 183 41.93 -20.55 8.24
C ALA A 183 43.28 -20.85 7.62
N VAL A 184 43.78 -20.00 6.73
CA VAL A 184 45.14 -20.08 6.20
C VAL A 184 45.92 -18.87 6.69
N GLY A 185 46.94 -19.15 7.48
CA GLY A 185 47.75 -18.13 8.11
C GLY A 185 47.08 -17.49 9.33
N ILE A 186 47.90 -17.38 10.39
CA ILE A 186 47.46 -16.78 11.64
C ILE A 186 48.57 -15.95 12.25
N LYS A 187 48.25 -14.79 12.84
CA LYS A 187 49.19 -13.95 13.54
C LYS A 187 48.59 -13.42 14.83
N TYR A 188 49.17 -13.74 15.93
CA TYR A 188 48.81 -13.22 17.25
C TYR A 188 49.82 -12.18 17.72
N VAL A 189 49.34 -11.04 18.19
CA VAL A 189 50.14 -9.95 18.76
C VAL A 189 49.85 -9.86 20.27
N ALA A 190 50.79 -10.31 21.11
CA ALA A 190 50.58 -10.43 22.54
C ALA A 190 50.35 -9.08 23.23
N LYS A 191 51.02 -8.01 22.77
CA LYS A 191 50.89 -6.65 23.31
C LYS A 191 49.46 -6.10 23.26
N THR A 192 48.75 -6.32 22.17
CA THR A 192 47.38 -5.82 21.93
C THR A 192 46.32 -6.88 22.22
N GLY A 193 46.69 -8.13 22.41
CA GLY A 193 45.75 -9.26 22.53
C GLY A 193 44.95 -9.47 21.27
N THR A 194 45.51 -9.13 20.09
CA THR A 194 44.85 -9.19 18.81
C THR A 194 45.31 -10.41 18.01
N MET A 195 44.37 -11.15 17.46
CA MET A 195 44.60 -12.27 16.58
C MET A 195 44.04 -11.96 15.17
N ASN A 196 44.88 -12.13 14.17
CA ASN A 196 44.53 -11.99 12.78
C ASN A 196 44.49 -13.37 12.12
N LEU A 197 43.36 -13.73 11.53
CA LEU A 197 43.17 -14.84 10.60
C LEU A 197 43.41 -14.28 9.19
N LEU A 198 44.50 -14.71 8.55
CA LEU A 198 45.05 -13.98 7.38
C LEU A 198 44.24 -14.20 6.11
N SER A 199 43.68 -15.38 5.90
CA SER A 199 42.89 -15.67 4.71
C SER A 199 42.04 -16.95 4.83
N ALA A 200 41.11 -17.13 3.92
CA ALA A 200 40.30 -18.33 3.72
C ALA A 200 39.67 -18.86 5.01
N VAL A 201 39.05 -17.99 5.78
CA VAL A 201 38.34 -18.36 7.02
C VAL A 201 37.07 -19.12 6.65
N VAL A 202 36.96 -20.37 7.10
CA VAL A 202 35.79 -21.22 6.90
C VAL A 202 35.32 -21.74 8.25
N VAL A 203 34.04 -21.63 8.51
CA VAL A 203 33.40 -22.09 9.73
C VAL A 203 32.15 -22.88 9.40
N THR A 204 32.03 -24.07 9.97
CA THR A 204 30.84 -24.89 9.87
C THR A 204 30.29 -25.15 11.26
N VAL A 205 29.02 -24.81 11.45
CA VAL A 205 28.27 -25.05 12.67
C VAL A 205 27.27 -26.17 12.46
N SER A 206 27.26 -27.16 13.36
CA SER A 206 26.63 -28.46 13.13
C SER A 206 25.21 -28.63 13.68
N ARG A 207 24.62 -27.67 14.42
CA ARG A 207 23.30 -27.87 15.09
C ARG A 207 22.36 -26.68 14.96
N PRO A 208 21.04 -26.90 14.85
CA PRO A 208 20.34 -28.11 14.44
C PRO A 208 20.43 -28.36 12.93
N GLU A 209 20.72 -27.36 12.14
CA GLU A 209 20.96 -27.40 10.71
C GLU A 209 22.34 -26.77 10.42
N PRO A 210 23.13 -27.35 9.53
CA PRO A 210 24.48 -26.86 9.28
C PRO A 210 24.47 -25.44 8.69
N VAL A 211 25.32 -24.60 9.27
CA VAL A 211 25.59 -23.25 8.80
C VAL A 211 27.02 -23.18 8.33
N HIS A 212 27.23 -22.74 7.11
CA HIS A 212 28.56 -22.52 6.55
C HIS A 212 28.82 -21.00 6.47
N LEU A 213 29.92 -20.58 7.11
CA LEU A 213 30.42 -19.20 7.06
C LEU A 213 31.77 -19.22 6.37
N VAL A 214 31.95 -18.33 5.40
CA VAL A 214 33.22 -18.08 4.71
C VAL A 214 33.54 -16.61 4.86
N ALA A 215 34.81 -16.30 5.20
CA ALA A 215 35.28 -14.91 5.22
C ALA A 215 36.67 -14.83 4.59
N GLY A 216 37.01 -13.70 4.02
CA GLY A 216 38.32 -13.46 3.45
C GLY A 216 39.37 -13.29 4.53
N HIS A 217 39.06 -12.56 5.59
CA HIS A 217 39.97 -12.19 6.68
C HIS A 217 39.18 -12.08 8.00
N GLY A 218 39.91 -12.26 9.15
CA GLY A 218 39.30 -12.09 10.46
C GLY A 218 40.26 -11.43 11.46
N VAL A 219 39.73 -10.53 12.28
CA VAL A 219 40.46 -9.88 13.38
C VAL A 219 39.69 -10.08 14.68
N ILE A 220 40.34 -10.56 15.68
CA ILE A 220 39.76 -10.86 16.97
C ILE A 220 40.53 -10.07 18.04
N THR A 221 39.82 -9.21 18.77
CA THR A 221 40.43 -8.37 19.81
C THR A 221 39.83 -8.73 21.15
N LYS A 222 40.70 -9.22 22.07
CA LYS A 222 40.25 -9.71 23.36
C LYS A 222 39.76 -8.61 24.30
N GLN A 223 40.45 -7.45 24.35
CA GLN A 223 40.11 -6.37 25.27
C GLN A 223 38.71 -5.78 25.00
N SER A 224 38.39 -5.55 23.74
CA SER A 224 37.06 -5.05 23.32
C SER A 224 36.02 -6.17 23.17
N ARG A 225 36.43 -7.45 23.33
CA ARG A 225 35.57 -8.62 23.06
C ARG A 225 34.91 -8.55 21.70
N GLN A 226 35.64 -8.15 20.69
CA GLN A 226 35.16 -7.88 19.36
C GLN A 226 35.78 -8.83 18.34
N VAL A 227 34.97 -9.29 17.42
CA VAL A 227 35.35 -10.09 16.26
C VAL A 227 34.93 -9.38 15.01
N VAL A 228 35.87 -9.06 14.14
CA VAL A 228 35.62 -8.41 12.84
C VAL A 228 35.99 -9.37 11.72
N LEU A 229 35.06 -9.62 10.82
CA LEU A 229 35.27 -10.44 9.62
C LEU A 229 35.08 -9.59 8.38
N THR A 230 35.87 -9.85 7.35
CA THR A 230 35.74 -9.16 6.05
C THR A 230 35.50 -10.16 4.92
N GLY A 231 34.70 -9.74 3.93
CA GLY A 231 34.28 -10.59 2.82
C GLY A 231 33.44 -11.77 3.29
N VAL A 232 32.38 -11.49 4.04
CA VAL A 232 31.57 -12.50 4.74
C VAL A 232 30.49 -13.05 3.83
N ARG A 233 30.42 -14.38 3.76
CA ARG A 233 29.30 -15.10 3.14
C ARG A 233 28.86 -16.21 4.07
N MET A 234 27.58 -16.24 4.40
CA MET A 234 26.96 -17.30 5.17
C MET A 234 25.91 -18.01 4.33
N THR A 235 25.89 -19.32 4.39
CA THR A 235 24.90 -20.14 3.69
C THR A 235 24.29 -21.16 4.62
N ARG A 236 23.00 -21.33 4.50
CA ARG A 236 22.20 -22.32 5.19
C ARG A 236 21.03 -22.71 4.29
N GLU A 237 20.68 -23.94 4.21
CA GLU A 237 19.55 -24.56 3.49
C GLU A 237 18.61 -23.57 2.77
N GLY A 238 18.98 -23.11 1.55
CA GLY A 238 18.19 -22.16 0.76
C GLY A 238 18.31 -20.69 1.18
N GLN A 239 19.22 -20.36 2.09
CA GLN A 239 19.44 -18.99 2.56
C GLN A 239 20.90 -18.59 2.38
N GLN A 240 21.13 -17.37 1.94
CA GLN A 240 22.45 -16.79 1.83
C GLN A 240 22.45 -15.38 2.43
N LEU A 241 23.50 -15.05 3.21
CA LEU A 241 23.78 -13.68 3.65
C LEU A 241 25.19 -13.32 3.19
N GLN A 242 25.38 -12.13 2.68
CA GLN A 242 26.65 -11.60 2.24
C GLN A 242 26.81 -10.16 2.73
N CYS A 243 28.03 -9.76 3.13
CA CYS A 243 28.42 -8.38 3.44
C CYS A 243 29.93 -8.21 3.30
N ASP A 244 30.38 -6.96 3.17
CA ASP A 244 31.82 -6.66 3.10
C ASP A 244 32.50 -6.86 4.43
N SER A 245 31.86 -6.46 5.53
CA SER A 245 32.38 -6.69 6.88
C SER A 245 31.26 -7.02 7.87
N ALA A 246 31.56 -7.83 8.87
CA ALA A 246 30.70 -8.12 9.99
C ALA A 246 31.47 -7.99 11.30
N THR A 247 30.98 -7.17 12.21
CA THR A 247 31.51 -6.96 13.55
C THR A 247 30.58 -7.59 14.57
N PHE A 248 31.11 -8.41 15.45
CA PHE A 248 30.40 -9.09 16.53
C PHE A 248 30.94 -8.56 17.86
N ASP A 249 30.08 -7.97 18.66
CA ASP A 249 30.34 -7.57 20.04
C ASP A 249 29.83 -8.65 20.99
N LEU A 250 30.68 -9.04 21.93
CA LEU A 250 30.47 -10.19 22.81
C LEU A 250 30.31 -9.75 24.24
N ARG A 251 29.34 -10.38 24.96
CA ARG A 251 29.19 -10.24 26.42
C ARG A 251 30.28 -10.94 27.22
N GLU A 252 30.25 -10.78 28.54
CA GLU A 252 31.21 -11.43 29.46
C GLU A 252 31.13 -12.95 29.44
N ASP A 253 29.95 -13.50 29.20
CA ASP A 253 29.71 -14.93 29.08
C ASP A 253 29.99 -15.47 27.66
N ASN A 254 30.59 -14.64 26.80
CA ASN A 254 30.89 -14.93 25.40
C ASN A 254 29.65 -15.14 24.51
N THR A 255 28.47 -14.76 24.95
CA THR A 255 27.29 -14.66 24.04
C THR A 255 27.37 -13.39 23.21
N VAL A 256 26.68 -13.39 22.05
CA VAL A 256 26.66 -12.23 21.17
C VAL A 256 25.68 -11.20 21.71
N ASP A 257 26.12 -9.97 21.88
CA ASP A 257 25.28 -8.83 22.25
C ASP A 257 24.76 -8.09 21.03
N HIS A 258 25.69 -7.71 20.16
CA HIS A 258 25.40 -6.88 19.00
C HIS A 258 26.16 -7.39 17.78
N ILE A 259 25.54 -7.28 16.61
CA ILE A 259 26.14 -7.60 15.32
C ILE A 259 25.94 -6.39 14.41
N LEU A 260 27.05 -5.95 13.83
CA LEU A 260 27.06 -4.90 12.82
C LEU A 260 27.59 -5.48 11.51
N ALA A 261 26.74 -5.52 10.48
CA ALA A 261 27.12 -5.86 9.12
C ALA A 261 27.15 -4.58 8.27
N GLU A 262 28.24 -4.36 7.55
CA GLU A 262 28.47 -3.16 6.75
C GLU A 262 28.97 -3.50 5.35
N GLY A 263 28.55 -2.69 4.37
CA GLY A 263 28.92 -2.79 2.97
C GLY A 263 28.17 -3.88 2.22
N ASP A 264 27.36 -3.48 1.28
CA ASP A 264 26.61 -4.35 0.35
C ASP A 264 25.97 -5.57 1.05
N VAL A 265 25.21 -5.28 2.13
CA VAL A 265 24.52 -6.32 2.90
C VAL A 265 23.39 -6.89 2.04
N ARG A 266 23.49 -8.18 1.69
CA ARG A 266 22.51 -8.90 0.89
C ARG A 266 22.04 -10.15 1.61
N SER A 267 20.76 -10.39 1.59
CA SER A 267 20.13 -11.61 2.11
C SER A 267 19.21 -12.19 1.04
N GLU A 268 19.47 -13.42 0.63
CA GLU A 268 18.64 -14.19 -0.28
C GLU A 268 17.91 -15.30 0.49
N LEU A 269 16.60 -15.37 0.33
CA LEU A 269 15.76 -16.40 0.92
C LEU A 269 15.01 -17.14 -0.19
N ARG A 270 15.36 -18.39 -0.44
CA ARG A 270 14.63 -19.28 -1.34
C ARG A 270 13.60 -20.06 -0.56
N GLY A 271 12.35 -20.01 -1.01
CA GLY A 271 11.26 -20.77 -0.40
C GLY A 271 11.51 -22.29 -0.44
N GLN A 272 10.88 -23.03 0.47
CA GLN A 272 10.92 -24.51 0.43
C GLN A 272 10.46 -25.02 -0.94
N LYS A 273 10.95 -26.18 -1.35
CA LYS A 273 10.76 -26.81 -2.68
C LYS A 273 9.34 -26.82 -3.28
N SER A 274 8.32 -26.46 -2.49
CA SER A 274 6.91 -26.37 -2.93
C SER A 274 6.44 -24.95 -3.25
N SER A 275 7.18 -23.89 -2.90
CA SER A 275 6.86 -22.50 -3.23
C SER A 275 8.02 -21.89 -4.01
N ASN A 276 7.75 -21.52 -5.25
CA ASN A 276 8.69 -20.83 -6.13
C ASN A 276 8.87 -19.35 -5.70
N SER A 277 8.96 -19.09 -4.38
CA SER A 277 9.13 -17.72 -3.84
C SER A 277 10.60 -17.48 -3.49
N GLU A 278 11.19 -16.46 -4.09
CA GLU A 278 12.51 -15.95 -3.79
C GLU A 278 12.34 -14.53 -3.22
N THR A 279 13.05 -14.23 -2.14
CA THR A 279 13.02 -12.89 -1.52
C THR A 279 14.44 -12.43 -1.32
N ASP A 280 14.78 -11.31 -1.94
CA ASP A 280 16.05 -10.65 -1.82
C ASP A 280 15.90 -9.38 -0.97
N ALA A 281 16.78 -9.21 0.01
CA ALA A 281 16.87 -7.97 0.78
C ALA A 281 18.28 -7.40 0.67
N ARG A 282 18.39 -6.08 0.51
CA ARG A 282 19.66 -5.34 0.42
C ARG A 282 19.64 -4.12 1.31
N SER A 283 20.80 -3.76 1.88
CA SER A 283 21.03 -2.53 2.61
C SER A 283 22.51 -2.20 2.64
N ASP A 284 22.87 -0.96 2.96
CA ASP A 284 24.27 -0.59 3.15
C ASP A 284 24.80 -1.06 4.50
N ARG A 285 23.89 -1.17 5.50
CA ARG A 285 24.21 -1.51 6.87
C ARG A 285 23.06 -2.27 7.53
N ALA A 286 23.39 -3.27 8.34
CA ALA A 286 22.45 -3.99 9.20
C ALA A 286 22.99 -4.10 10.62
N GLU A 287 22.21 -3.71 11.62
CA GLU A 287 22.51 -3.82 13.04
C GLU A 287 21.52 -4.77 13.71
N MET A 288 22.01 -5.65 14.57
CA MET A 288 21.20 -6.67 15.24
C MET A 288 21.55 -6.76 16.71
N TRP A 289 20.55 -6.61 17.58
CA TRP A 289 20.69 -6.76 19.03
C TRP A 289 20.11 -8.09 19.47
N LEU A 290 20.90 -8.81 20.28
CA LEU A 290 20.55 -10.13 20.77
C LEU A 290 20.49 -10.12 22.28
N THR A 291 19.71 -11.01 22.90
CA THR A 291 19.54 -11.08 24.34
C THR A 291 19.58 -12.53 24.85
N GLY A 292 19.99 -12.68 26.11
CA GLY A 292 20.05 -13.95 26.82
C GLY A 292 21.09 -14.93 26.28
N THR A 293 21.24 -16.05 26.98
CA THR A 293 22.22 -17.12 26.65
C THR A 293 21.91 -17.86 25.34
N ARG A 294 20.65 -17.71 24.83
CA ARG A 294 20.24 -18.26 23.54
C ARG A 294 20.50 -17.31 22.38
N ASN A 295 21.06 -16.12 22.63
CA ASN A 295 21.28 -15.08 21.64
C ASN A 295 19.99 -14.78 20.84
N LEU A 296 18.86 -14.43 21.57
CA LEU A 296 17.58 -14.15 20.97
C LEU A 296 17.60 -12.76 20.31
N LEU A 297 17.37 -12.68 19.00
CA LEU A 297 17.22 -11.41 18.28
C LEU A 297 16.00 -10.65 18.81
N THR A 298 16.22 -9.44 19.28
CA THR A 298 15.18 -8.54 19.78
C THR A 298 14.87 -7.43 18.80
N THR A 299 15.91 -6.90 18.18
CA THR A 299 15.80 -5.79 17.24
C THR A 299 16.79 -5.98 16.10
N ALA A 300 16.35 -5.70 14.88
CA ALA A 300 17.24 -5.55 13.73
C ALA A 300 16.95 -4.21 13.04
N ILE A 301 17.97 -3.46 12.69
CA ILE A 301 17.88 -2.20 11.96
C ILE A 301 18.66 -2.35 10.66
N LEU A 302 17.96 -2.19 9.54
CA LEU A 302 18.56 -2.06 8.22
C LEU A 302 18.59 -0.57 7.87
N SER A 303 19.69 -0.08 7.36
CA SER A 303 19.84 1.33 7.01
C SER A 303 20.68 1.54 5.75
N GLY A 304 20.39 2.61 5.04
CA GLY A 304 21.00 2.95 3.77
C GLY A 304 20.49 2.08 2.62
N ASN A 305 19.77 2.69 1.68
CA ASN A 305 19.29 2.04 0.44
C ASN A 305 18.61 0.68 0.68
N VAL A 306 17.76 0.60 1.70
CA VAL A 306 17.07 -0.66 2.01
C VAL A 306 16.11 -1.00 0.87
N GLN A 307 16.29 -2.18 0.28
CA GLN A 307 15.47 -2.71 -0.80
C GLN A 307 15.05 -4.13 -0.46
N LEU A 308 13.81 -4.45 -0.77
CA LEU A 308 13.25 -5.81 -0.67
C LEU A 308 12.60 -6.14 -2.00
N ASP A 309 12.99 -7.25 -2.61
CA ASP A 309 12.37 -7.81 -3.81
C ASP A 309 11.83 -9.20 -3.47
N SER A 310 10.54 -9.40 -3.61
CA SER A 310 9.88 -10.68 -3.39
C SER A 310 9.29 -11.17 -4.70
N GLN A 311 9.84 -12.27 -5.22
CA GLN A 311 9.38 -12.94 -6.44
C GLN A 311 8.54 -14.17 -6.06
N GLY A 312 7.41 -14.33 -6.71
CA GLY A 312 6.49 -15.44 -6.43
C GLY A 312 5.11 -15.21 -7.03
N THR A 313 4.09 -15.75 -6.40
CA THR A 313 2.69 -15.57 -6.85
C THR A 313 2.19 -14.13 -6.76
N GLN A 314 2.87 -13.30 -5.98
CA GLN A 314 2.60 -11.87 -5.83
C GLN A 314 3.94 -11.13 -5.72
N PRO A 315 4.52 -10.72 -6.85
CA PRO A 315 5.75 -9.95 -6.83
C PRO A 315 5.51 -8.59 -6.15
N ALA A 316 6.39 -8.26 -5.21
CA ALA A 316 6.36 -7.02 -4.46
C ALA A 316 7.77 -6.48 -4.28
N GLU A 317 7.93 -5.19 -4.50
CA GLU A 317 9.16 -4.45 -4.28
C GLU A 317 8.92 -3.43 -3.15
N ALA A 318 9.85 -3.35 -2.21
CA ALA A 318 9.83 -2.32 -1.18
C ALA A 318 11.18 -1.62 -1.09
N ALA A 319 11.16 -0.32 -0.79
CA ALA A 319 12.34 0.48 -0.56
C ALA A 319 12.13 1.46 0.60
N ALA A 320 13.19 1.71 1.38
CA ALA A 320 13.19 2.69 2.47
C ALA A 320 14.62 3.14 2.76
N GLY A 321 14.80 4.27 3.44
CA GLY A 321 16.12 4.66 3.95
C GLY A 321 16.49 3.85 5.17
N ARG A 322 15.52 3.51 6.03
CA ARG A 322 15.72 2.75 7.26
C ARG A 322 14.53 1.85 7.57
N VAL A 323 14.81 0.64 8.05
CA VAL A 323 13.80 -0.34 8.49
C VAL A 323 14.20 -0.91 9.83
N THR A 324 13.33 -0.80 10.82
CA THR A 324 13.49 -1.37 12.16
C THR A 324 12.53 -2.52 12.36
N LEU A 325 13.06 -3.67 12.75
CA LEU A 325 12.32 -4.91 12.98
C LEU A 325 12.36 -5.23 14.47
N HIS A 326 11.21 -5.42 15.10
CA HIS A 326 11.11 -5.85 16.49
C HIS A 326 10.59 -7.28 16.60
N PHE A 327 11.24 -8.04 17.46
CA PHE A 327 10.96 -9.45 17.69
C PHE A 327 10.63 -9.71 19.14
N ALA A 328 9.72 -10.65 19.41
CA ALA A 328 9.39 -11.10 20.76
C ALA A 328 9.47 -12.63 20.92
N GLY A 329 9.62 -13.08 22.15
CA GLY A 329 9.62 -14.49 22.53
C GLY A 329 10.69 -15.31 21.81
N GLN A 330 10.29 -16.28 20.99
CA GLN A 330 11.19 -17.16 20.22
C GLN A 330 11.53 -16.56 18.84
N GLN A 331 11.77 -15.24 18.76
CA GLN A 331 12.11 -14.51 17.51
C GLN A 331 10.96 -14.43 16.50
N ILE A 332 9.78 -14.23 17.01
CA ILE A 332 8.61 -13.98 16.19
C ILE A 332 8.61 -12.48 15.88
N LEU A 333 8.68 -12.12 14.60
CA LEU A 333 8.54 -10.74 14.15
C LEU A 333 7.17 -10.20 14.54
N GLN A 334 7.14 -9.07 15.25
CA GLN A 334 5.91 -8.41 15.71
C GLN A 334 5.62 -7.13 14.95
N THR A 335 6.63 -6.28 14.81
CA THR A 335 6.45 -4.99 14.15
C THR A 335 7.60 -4.70 13.18
N VAL A 336 7.26 -3.99 12.11
CA VAL A 336 8.20 -3.42 11.16
C VAL A 336 7.93 -1.93 11.08
N HIS A 337 8.92 -1.13 11.39
CA HIS A 337 8.90 0.32 11.25
C HIS A 337 9.84 0.71 10.11
N ALA A 338 9.28 1.29 9.05
CA ALA A 338 10.02 1.75 7.88
C ALA A 338 9.92 3.27 7.77
N GLU A 339 11.04 3.94 7.56
CA GLU A 339 11.14 5.40 7.50
C GLU A 339 12.10 5.88 6.40
N GLU A 340 12.14 7.21 6.19
CA GLU A 340 13.00 7.87 5.19
C GLU A 340 12.60 7.53 3.75
N GLY A 341 11.34 7.85 3.40
CA GLY A 341 10.86 7.74 2.03
C GLY A 341 10.48 6.31 1.62
N VAL A 342 9.58 5.72 2.39
CA VAL A 342 9.11 4.34 2.15
C VAL A 342 8.31 4.25 0.86
N ARG A 343 8.66 3.28 0.03
CA ARG A 343 7.94 2.92 -1.19
C ARG A 343 7.63 1.43 -1.16
N LEU A 344 6.39 1.08 -1.44
CA LEU A 344 5.93 -0.30 -1.60
C LEU A 344 5.22 -0.43 -2.94
N THR A 345 5.71 -1.28 -3.81
CA THR A 345 5.15 -1.54 -5.14
C THR A 345 4.66 -2.98 -5.21
N GLN A 346 3.40 -3.17 -5.56
CA GLN A 346 2.80 -4.48 -5.80
C GLN A 346 2.39 -4.58 -7.26
N LYS A 347 2.95 -5.58 -7.96
CA LYS A 347 2.62 -5.89 -9.35
C LYS A 347 1.61 -7.05 -9.38
N ASN A 348 0.35 -6.76 -9.66
CA ASN A 348 -0.66 -7.81 -9.78
C ASN A 348 -0.57 -8.48 -11.15
N GLY A 349 -0.05 -9.71 -11.18
CA GLY A 349 -0.39 -10.70 -12.20
C GLY A 349 0.33 -10.68 -13.54
N ALA A 350 1.57 -10.22 -13.65
CA ALA A 350 2.35 -10.40 -14.89
C ALA A 350 2.98 -11.79 -15.06
N GLY A 351 2.85 -12.71 -14.09
CA GLY A 351 3.57 -14.00 -14.07
C GLY A 351 2.74 -15.28 -14.14
N VAL A 352 1.43 -15.22 -13.95
CA VAL A 352 0.56 -16.41 -14.08
C VAL A 352 -0.45 -16.13 -15.17
N VAL A 353 -0.15 -16.63 -16.37
CA VAL A 353 -1.14 -16.78 -17.44
C VAL A 353 -2.13 -17.85 -16.98
N VAL A 354 -3.09 -17.47 -16.14
CA VAL A 354 -4.35 -18.19 -16.02
C VAL A 354 -5.12 -17.80 -17.27
N ALA A 355 -5.27 -18.74 -18.20
CA ALA A 355 -5.84 -18.56 -19.53
C ALA A 355 -7.31 -18.05 -19.57
N SER A 356 -7.82 -17.50 -18.48
CA SER A 356 -9.22 -17.08 -18.33
C SER A 356 -9.45 -15.63 -17.87
N LEU A 357 -8.39 -14.81 -17.65
CA LEU A 357 -8.56 -13.38 -17.35
C LEU A 357 -7.96 -12.56 -18.48
N PRO A 358 -8.75 -11.62 -19.07
CA PRO A 358 -8.22 -10.74 -20.08
C PRO A 358 -7.13 -9.82 -19.46
N ALA A 359 -6.06 -9.57 -20.22
CA ALA A 359 -4.93 -8.71 -19.84
C ALA A 359 -5.30 -7.25 -19.45
N LYS A 360 -6.58 -6.91 -19.43
CA LYS A 360 -7.13 -5.61 -19.04
C LYS A 360 -7.17 -5.36 -17.54
N ASP A 361 -6.97 -6.39 -16.70
CA ASP A 361 -7.12 -6.27 -15.24
C ASP A 361 -5.79 -6.24 -14.47
N ALA A 362 -4.65 -6.22 -15.15
CA ALA A 362 -3.36 -6.02 -14.51
C ALA A 362 -3.29 -4.60 -13.93
N GLN A 363 -3.15 -4.49 -12.62
CA GLN A 363 -2.97 -3.22 -11.91
C GLN A 363 -1.62 -3.22 -11.21
N GLU A 364 -0.90 -2.11 -11.30
CA GLU A 364 0.26 -1.85 -10.47
C GLU A 364 -0.13 -0.83 -9.40
N ILE A 365 0.15 -1.17 -8.15
CA ILE A 365 -0.14 -0.31 -6.99
C ILE A 365 1.19 0.06 -6.35
N GLU A 366 1.50 1.33 -6.35
CA GLU A 366 2.64 1.90 -5.64
C GLU A 366 2.13 2.75 -4.47
N MET A 367 2.60 2.46 -3.27
CA MET A 367 2.35 3.26 -2.07
C MET A 367 3.65 3.93 -1.64
N THR A 368 3.59 5.23 -1.41
CA THR A 368 4.71 6.02 -0.86
C THR A 368 4.27 6.75 0.40
N ALA A 369 5.13 6.78 1.41
CA ALA A 369 4.93 7.56 2.63
C ALA A 369 6.27 7.90 3.27
N PRO A 370 6.37 8.95 4.09
CA PRO A 370 7.55 9.21 4.89
C PRO A 370 7.86 8.08 5.86
N VAL A 371 6.82 7.52 6.49
CA VAL A 371 6.91 6.44 7.48
C VAL A 371 5.76 5.44 7.26
N MET A 372 6.07 4.14 7.40
CA MET A 372 5.09 3.05 7.42
C MET A 372 5.37 2.10 8.57
N ASP A 373 4.34 1.79 9.36
CA ASP A 373 4.35 0.85 10.46
C ASP A 373 3.53 -0.39 10.10
N PHE A 374 4.09 -1.58 10.29
CA PHE A 374 3.41 -2.84 10.03
C PHE A 374 3.33 -3.66 11.31
N ILE A 375 2.15 -4.20 11.59
CA ILE A 375 1.90 -5.17 12.65
C ILE A 375 1.86 -6.55 12.00
N VAL A 376 2.67 -7.46 12.52
CA VAL A 376 2.86 -8.82 12.00
C VAL A 376 2.36 -9.82 13.03
N LYS A 377 1.47 -10.69 12.63
CA LYS A 377 0.97 -11.81 13.41
C LYS A 377 1.74 -13.09 13.06
N ASP A 378 2.03 -13.91 14.06
CA ASP A 378 2.70 -15.22 13.92
C ASP A 378 4.06 -15.15 13.17
N GLY A 379 4.68 -13.95 13.14
CA GLY A 379 6.00 -13.73 12.55
C GLY A 379 6.04 -13.61 11.02
N HIS A 380 4.91 -13.78 10.32
CA HIS A 380 4.88 -13.77 8.86
C HIS A 380 3.58 -13.26 8.23
N LEU A 381 2.50 -13.12 8.99
CA LEU A 381 1.23 -12.62 8.49
C LEU A 381 1.10 -11.12 8.78
N LEU A 382 0.94 -10.32 7.76
CA LEU A 382 0.60 -8.90 7.92
C LEU A 382 -0.84 -8.81 8.43
N GLU A 383 -1.02 -8.15 9.55
CA GLU A 383 -2.35 -7.86 10.12
C GLU A 383 -2.81 -6.46 9.72
N ARG A 384 -1.94 -5.48 9.93
CA ARG A 384 -2.25 -4.06 9.75
C ARG A 384 -1.00 -3.30 9.31
N ALA A 385 -1.21 -2.29 8.46
CA ALA A 385 -0.21 -1.28 8.16
C ALA A 385 -0.79 0.12 8.38
N GLU A 386 0.04 1.03 8.87
CA GLU A 386 -0.29 2.44 9.06
C GLU A 386 0.78 3.32 8.46
N THR A 387 0.36 4.45 7.89
CA THR A 387 1.29 5.47 7.39
C THR A 387 1.31 6.68 8.31
N SER A 388 2.44 7.36 8.36
CA SER A 388 2.57 8.66 9.03
C SER A 388 3.21 9.67 8.08
N GLY A 389 2.74 10.93 8.14
CA GLY A 389 3.04 11.96 7.14
C GLY A 389 2.15 11.81 5.90
N PRO A 390 2.28 12.65 4.89
CA PRO A 390 1.40 12.66 3.72
C PRO A 390 1.69 11.47 2.78
N PRO A 391 0.91 10.37 2.86
CA PRO A 391 1.08 9.21 2.00
C PRO A 391 0.40 9.41 0.65
N GLN A 392 0.90 8.70 -0.35
CA GLN A 392 0.32 8.65 -1.68
C GLN A 392 0.22 7.22 -2.17
N ILE A 393 -0.92 6.87 -2.75
CA ILE A 393 -1.11 5.62 -3.48
C ILE A 393 -1.29 5.95 -4.94
N LEU A 394 -0.48 5.34 -5.78
CA LEU A 394 -0.55 5.42 -7.22
C LEU A 394 -1.03 4.09 -7.77
N ILE A 395 -2.14 4.12 -8.50
CA ILE A 395 -2.70 2.95 -9.19
C ILE A 395 -2.54 3.19 -10.69
N THR A 396 -1.81 2.31 -11.37
CA THR A 396 -1.59 2.35 -12.81
C THR A 396 -2.18 1.10 -13.45
N GLN A 397 -2.96 1.27 -14.51
CA GLN A 397 -3.50 0.16 -15.31
C GLN A 397 -2.69 0.05 -16.61
N PRO A 398 -1.84 -0.97 -16.76
CA PRO A 398 -1.14 -1.22 -18.03
C PRO A 398 -2.16 -1.41 -19.16
N GLY A 399 -2.07 -0.60 -20.21
CA GLY A 399 -2.93 -0.68 -21.40
C GLY A 399 -4.14 0.26 -21.42
N SER A 400 -4.52 0.91 -20.32
CA SER A 400 -5.60 1.91 -20.31
C SER A 400 -5.12 3.36 -20.33
N ASN A 401 -3.83 3.61 -20.20
CA ASN A 401 -3.25 4.94 -19.99
C ASN A 401 -3.92 5.73 -18.85
N GLN A 402 -4.57 5.03 -17.91
CA GLN A 402 -5.22 5.64 -16.77
C GLN A 402 -4.34 5.56 -15.54
N LYS A 403 -4.16 6.70 -14.88
CA LYS A 403 -3.42 6.86 -13.64
C LYS A 403 -4.37 7.38 -12.56
N THR A 404 -4.44 6.71 -11.42
CA THR A 404 -5.21 7.17 -10.26
C THR A 404 -4.29 7.40 -9.08
N VAL A 405 -4.34 8.59 -8.51
CA VAL A 405 -3.58 9.00 -7.33
C VAL A 405 -4.55 9.17 -6.18
N VAL A 406 -4.28 8.49 -5.07
CA VAL A 406 -5.05 8.59 -3.83
C VAL A 406 -4.14 9.15 -2.74
N THR A 407 -4.60 10.20 -2.06
CA THR A 407 -3.89 10.84 -0.95
C THR A 407 -4.81 11.03 0.25
N ALA A 408 -4.24 11.02 1.44
CA ALA A 408 -4.88 11.38 2.70
C ALA A 408 -3.78 11.87 3.67
N ALA A 409 -4.14 12.35 4.85
CA ALA A 409 -3.13 12.64 5.86
C ALA A 409 -2.53 11.36 6.47
N LYS A 410 -3.34 10.29 6.57
CA LYS A 410 -2.94 8.98 7.05
C LYS A 410 -3.72 7.88 6.32
N PHE A 411 -3.06 6.75 6.05
CA PHE A 411 -3.73 5.51 5.66
C PHE A 411 -3.57 4.43 6.73
N THR A 412 -4.62 3.63 6.88
CA THR A 412 -4.61 2.39 7.66
C THR A 412 -5.08 1.26 6.74
N ALA A 413 -4.25 0.26 6.56
CA ALA A 413 -4.52 -0.92 5.73
C ALA A 413 -4.68 -2.16 6.60
N LYS A 414 -5.61 -3.05 6.25
CA LYS A 414 -5.76 -4.39 6.85
C LYS A 414 -5.55 -5.44 5.77
N PHE A 415 -4.98 -6.56 6.17
CA PHE A 415 -4.61 -7.63 5.27
C PHE A 415 -5.38 -8.92 5.56
N THR A 416 -5.50 -9.77 4.56
CA THR A 416 -6.05 -11.14 4.69
C THR A 416 -4.97 -12.10 5.20
N GLU A 417 -5.36 -13.32 5.57
CA GLU A 417 -4.43 -14.41 5.96
C GLU A 417 -3.44 -14.82 4.83
N LYS A 418 -3.63 -14.32 3.63
CA LYS A 418 -2.71 -14.52 2.48
C LYS A 418 -1.83 -13.29 2.22
N ASN A 419 -1.72 -12.37 3.17
CA ASN A 419 -1.00 -11.08 3.04
C ASN A 419 -1.49 -10.22 1.86
N ARG A 420 -2.79 -10.33 1.50
CA ARG A 420 -3.42 -9.46 0.50
C ARG A 420 -4.14 -8.33 1.17
N LEU A 421 -4.09 -7.16 0.56
CA LEU A 421 -4.84 -6.00 1.03
C LEU A 421 -6.35 -6.30 1.03
N ALA A 422 -6.99 -6.18 2.19
CA ALA A 422 -8.43 -6.41 2.39
C ALA A 422 -9.20 -5.09 2.42
N THR A 423 -8.74 -4.14 3.24
CA THR A 423 -9.34 -2.81 3.36
C THR A 423 -8.26 -1.74 3.46
N LEU A 424 -8.58 -0.56 2.95
CA LEU A 424 -7.78 0.64 3.11
C LEU A 424 -8.68 1.75 3.63
N HIS A 425 -8.29 2.37 4.73
CA HIS A 425 -8.93 3.52 5.32
C HIS A 425 -8.00 4.73 5.23
N GLY A 426 -8.51 5.87 4.77
CA GLY A 426 -7.76 7.12 4.64
C GLY A 426 -8.48 8.28 5.31
N GLU A 427 -7.81 8.97 6.23
CA GLU A 427 -8.31 10.15 6.95
C GLU A 427 -7.19 11.01 7.54
N PRO A 428 -7.46 12.28 7.86
CA PRO A 428 -8.42 13.15 7.19
C PRO A 428 -7.96 13.53 5.76
N ASP A 429 -8.77 14.37 5.09
CA ASP A 429 -8.45 15.02 3.81
C ASP A 429 -8.15 14.04 2.65
N ALA A 430 -8.99 13.02 2.53
CA ALA A 430 -8.87 12.05 1.46
C ALA A 430 -9.19 12.67 0.09
N LYS A 431 -8.32 12.40 -0.90
CA LYS A 431 -8.45 12.89 -2.27
C LYS A 431 -8.11 11.79 -3.26
N ILE A 432 -8.93 11.63 -4.28
CA ILE A 432 -8.71 10.73 -5.42
C ILE A 432 -8.63 11.58 -6.69
N VAL A 433 -7.56 11.42 -7.45
CA VAL A 433 -7.36 12.07 -8.76
C VAL A 433 -7.15 11.00 -9.80
N SER A 434 -8.03 10.92 -10.79
CA SER A 434 -7.87 10.02 -11.94
C SER A 434 -7.66 10.82 -13.22
N SER A 435 -6.52 10.59 -13.87
CA SER A 435 -6.13 11.23 -15.13
C SER A 435 -5.88 10.20 -16.22
N LYS A 436 -6.15 10.56 -17.48
CA LYS A 436 -5.72 9.79 -18.65
C LYS A 436 -4.40 10.34 -19.15
N VAL A 437 -3.36 9.51 -19.19
CA VAL A 437 -2.07 9.88 -19.80
C VAL A 437 -2.23 9.87 -21.30
N GLY A 438 -2.41 11.05 -21.93
CA GLY A 438 -2.49 11.19 -23.38
C GLY A 438 -1.15 10.89 -24.05
N GLY A 439 -1.13 9.96 -24.99
CA GLY A 439 0.00 9.78 -25.92
C GLY A 439 0.17 11.03 -26.79
N GLY A 440 1.32 11.64 -26.68
CA GLY A 440 1.88 12.80 -27.33
C GLY A 440 1.13 13.43 -28.53
N GLN A 441 0.45 14.54 -28.26
CA GLN A 441 0.45 15.74 -29.10
C GLN A 441 -0.10 16.89 -28.25
N VAL A 442 0.71 17.92 -28.07
CA VAL A 442 0.29 19.20 -27.48
C VAL A 442 -0.73 19.82 -28.45
N GLY A 443 -2.02 19.87 -28.08
CA GLY A 443 -3.01 20.58 -28.89
C GLY A 443 -4.41 19.99 -29.03
N ALA A 444 -4.70 18.77 -28.54
CA ALA A 444 -6.06 18.24 -28.57
C ALA A 444 -6.61 18.20 -27.13
N SER A 445 -7.81 18.76 -26.91
CA SER A 445 -8.60 18.88 -25.67
C SER A 445 -8.35 17.73 -24.69
N GLY A 446 -7.42 17.92 -23.75
CA GLY A 446 -7.16 16.98 -22.67
C GLY A 446 -8.44 16.84 -21.86
N GLN A 447 -8.94 15.61 -21.74
CA GLN A 447 -10.03 15.31 -20.82
C GLN A 447 -9.58 15.75 -19.42
N ALA A 448 -10.37 16.60 -18.77
CA ALA A 448 -10.06 17.11 -17.44
C ALA A 448 -9.91 15.95 -16.45
N ASP A 449 -9.03 16.12 -15.46
CA ASP A 449 -8.87 15.15 -14.39
C ASP A 449 -10.17 14.98 -13.60
N ARG A 450 -10.46 13.75 -13.24
CA ARG A 450 -11.53 13.44 -12.29
C ARG A 450 -10.99 13.59 -10.89
N VAL A 451 -11.62 14.41 -10.10
CA VAL A 451 -11.19 14.68 -8.73
C VAL A 451 -12.32 14.39 -7.76
N SER A 452 -12.04 13.60 -6.73
CA SER A 452 -12.96 13.40 -5.61
C SER A 452 -12.24 13.72 -4.30
N THR A 453 -12.94 14.44 -3.40
CA THR A 453 -12.40 14.81 -2.07
C THR A 453 -13.43 14.48 -0.99
N SER A 454 -12.96 14.12 0.22
CA SER A 454 -13.79 13.83 1.38
C SER A 454 -12.97 13.91 2.66
N ALA A 455 -13.61 13.93 3.82
CA ALA A 455 -12.90 13.81 5.08
C ALA A 455 -12.34 12.39 5.29
N MET A 456 -13.08 11.36 4.89
CA MET A 456 -12.72 9.95 5.06
C MET A 456 -12.94 9.18 3.77
N LEU A 457 -12.10 8.18 3.54
CA LEU A 457 -12.12 7.24 2.44
C LEU A 457 -11.98 5.82 2.97
N ASP A 458 -12.88 4.94 2.57
CA ASP A 458 -12.84 3.50 2.82
C ASP A 458 -12.83 2.76 1.48
N VAL A 459 -11.85 1.91 1.27
CA VAL A 459 -11.73 1.05 0.08
C VAL A 459 -11.76 -0.40 0.52
N VAL A 460 -12.60 -1.19 -0.12
CA VAL A 460 -12.67 -2.65 0.08
C VAL A 460 -12.11 -3.33 -1.17
N PHE A 461 -11.23 -4.29 -0.96
CA PHE A 461 -10.61 -5.07 -2.04
C PHE A 461 -11.21 -6.47 -2.14
N ARG A 462 -11.22 -7.01 -3.35
CA ARG A 462 -11.65 -8.38 -3.61
C ARG A 462 -10.57 -9.38 -3.18
N PRO A 463 -10.93 -10.60 -2.73
CA PRO A 463 -9.95 -11.60 -2.33
C PRO A 463 -8.96 -12.00 -3.44
N GLU A 464 -9.40 -11.96 -4.70
CA GLU A 464 -8.59 -12.22 -5.88
C GLU A 464 -7.72 -11.04 -6.32
N GLY A 465 -8.00 -9.85 -5.81
CA GLY A 465 -7.35 -8.58 -6.14
C GLY A 465 -8.28 -7.58 -6.82
N GLY A 466 -7.87 -6.32 -6.86
CA GLY A 466 -8.65 -5.20 -7.38
C GLY A 466 -9.69 -4.66 -6.38
N VAL A 467 -10.19 -3.47 -6.67
CA VAL A 467 -11.16 -2.76 -5.82
C VAL A 467 -12.56 -3.36 -6.00
N ALA A 468 -13.25 -3.64 -4.88
CA ALA A 468 -14.66 -4.02 -4.86
C ALA A 468 -15.57 -2.80 -4.74
N SER A 469 -15.30 -1.94 -3.74
CA SER A 469 -16.06 -0.72 -3.50
C SER A 469 -15.20 0.38 -2.90
N ILE A 470 -15.66 1.63 -3.11
CA ILE A 470 -15.07 2.84 -2.53
C ILE A 470 -16.19 3.60 -1.84
N ALA A 471 -16.03 3.89 -0.55
CA ALA A 471 -16.92 4.75 0.21
C ALA A 471 -16.17 6.00 0.66
N GLN A 472 -16.78 7.15 0.46
CA GLN A 472 -16.29 8.44 0.91
C GLN A 472 -17.31 9.07 1.84
N SER A 473 -16.88 9.71 2.91
CA SER A 473 -17.75 10.37 3.86
C SER A 473 -17.16 11.67 4.42
N GLY A 474 -18.04 12.57 4.83
CA GLY A 474 -17.68 13.90 5.31
C GLY A 474 -17.36 14.86 4.17
N SER A 475 -18.36 15.65 3.77
CA SER A 475 -18.24 16.71 2.75
C SER A 475 -17.65 16.22 1.42
N VAL A 476 -18.21 15.16 0.89
CA VAL A 476 -17.80 14.59 -0.39
C VAL A 476 -18.02 15.61 -1.50
N ALA A 477 -16.98 15.87 -2.29
CA ALA A 477 -17.05 16.66 -3.51
C ALA A 477 -16.41 15.88 -4.67
N TYR A 478 -17.09 15.86 -5.81
CA TYR A 478 -16.66 15.18 -7.03
C TYR A 478 -16.71 16.15 -8.22
N VAL A 479 -15.69 16.10 -9.06
CA VAL A 479 -15.58 16.90 -10.29
C VAL A 479 -15.07 16.03 -11.43
N ASP A 480 -15.78 16.02 -12.57
CA ASP A 480 -15.38 15.35 -13.81
C ASP A 480 -15.76 16.27 -14.99
N GLY A 481 -14.81 17.08 -15.43
CA GLY A 481 -15.08 18.11 -16.43
C GLY A 481 -16.17 19.10 -15.99
N THR A 482 -17.32 19.07 -16.66
CA THR A 482 -18.49 19.91 -16.33
C THR A 482 -19.38 19.32 -15.25
N GLU A 483 -19.30 18.01 -15.00
CA GLU A 483 -20.04 17.34 -13.94
C GLU A 483 -19.44 17.67 -12.56
N LYS A 484 -20.30 18.02 -11.63
CA LYS A 484 -19.92 18.27 -10.23
C LYS A 484 -20.97 17.66 -9.31
N ALA A 485 -20.50 17.04 -8.24
CA ALA A 485 -21.39 16.49 -7.22
C ALA A 485 -20.89 16.80 -5.83
N TRP A 486 -21.81 17.01 -4.91
CA TRP A 486 -21.55 17.19 -3.48
C TRP A 486 -22.52 16.33 -2.69
N ALA A 487 -22.06 15.71 -1.60
CA ALA A 487 -22.87 14.90 -0.71
C ALA A 487 -22.20 14.76 0.67
N GLN A 488 -22.92 14.25 1.66
CA GLN A 488 -22.30 13.84 2.93
C GLN A 488 -21.59 12.50 2.79
N ARG A 489 -22.13 11.61 1.93
CA ARG A 489 -21.56 10.29 1.66
C ARG A 489 -21.70 9.95 0.19
N GLY A 490 -20.66 9.38 -0.38
CA GLY A 490 -20.62 8.76 -1.71
C GLY A 490 -20.11 7.32 -1.60
N GLU A 491 -20.78 6.40 -2.30
CA GLU A 491 -20.39 5.00 -2.35
C GLU A 491 -20.38 4.53 -3.81
N TYR A 492 -19.25 4.00 -4.25
CA TYR A 492 -19.08 3.48 -5.60
C TYR A 492 -18.81 1.99 -5.58
N THR A 493 -19.64 1.22 -6.28
CA THR A 493 -19.50 -0.22 -6.45
C THR A 493 -18.97 -0.52 -7.85
N VAL A 494 -17.81 -1.20 -7.91
CA VAL A 494 -17.12 -1.46 -9.18
C VAL A 494 -17.87 -2.46 -10.04
N ALA A 495 -18.50 -3.48 -9.45
CA ALA A 495 -19.23 -4.52 -10.18
C ALA A 495 -20.38 -3.95 -11.02
N ASP A 496 -21.15 -3.04 -10.44
CA ASP A 496 -22.36 -2.47 -11.04
C ASP A 496 -22.10 -1.10 -11.69
N GLN A 497 -20.90 -0.57 -11.52
CA GLN A 497 -20.52 0.79 -11.96
C GLN A 497 -21.44 1.87 -11.40
N MET A 498 -22.02 1.62 -10.22
CA MET A 498 -23.01 2.49 -9.58
C MET A 498 -22.35 3.40 -8.54
N LEU A 499 -22.59 4.68 -8.67
CA LEU A 499 -22.30 5.71 -7.67
C LEU A 499 -23.59 6.07 -6.94
N VAL A 500 -23.61 5.94 -5.62
CA VAL A 500 -24.71 6.32 -4.73
C VAL A 500 -24.26 7.50 -3.89
N LEU A 501 -24.97 8.61 -4.00
CA LEU A 501 -24.76 9.81 -3.20
C LEU A 501 -25.91 9.96 -2.21
N SER A 502 -25.59 10.25 -0.94
CA SER A 502 -26.59 10.40 0.14
C SER A 502 -26.20 11.54 1.10
N GLY A 503 -27.19 11.98 1.89
CA GLY A 503 -27.02 13.10 2.80
C GLY A 503 -27.10 14.45 2.07
N SER A 504 -28.25 14.71 1.47
CA SER A 504 -28.56 15.93 0.70
C SER A 504 -27.64 16.15 -0.51
N PRO A 505 -27.49 15.13 -1.38
CA PRO A 505 -26.65 15.26 -2.56
C PRO A 505 -27.15 16.39 -3.48
N ARG A 506 -26.16 17.04 -4.10
CA ARG A 506 -26.35 17.99 -5.20
C ARG A 506 -25.47 17.59 -6.36
N VAL A 507 -26.06 17.40 -7.51
CA VAL A 507 -25.36 17.08 -8.76
C VAL A 507 -25.61 18.19 -9.78
N VAL A 508 -24.57 18.62 -10.44
CA VAL A 508 -24.59 19.57 -11.55
C VAL A 508 -24.02 18.88 -12.77
N ASP A 509 -24.80 18.78 -13.80
CA ASP A 509 -24.40 18.22 -15.09
C ASP A 509 -25.03 19.04 -16.24
N SER A 510 -24.16 19.50 -17.16
CA SER A 510 -24.59 20.14 -18.44
C SER A 510 -25.72 21.21 -18.27
N GLY A 511 -25.57 22.06 -17.23
CA GLY A 511 -26.57 23.10 -16.93
C GLY A 511 -27.81 22.62 -16.17
N MET A 512 -27.89 21.34 -15.79
CA MET A 512 -28.89 20.82 -14.87
C MET A 512 -28.28 20.69 -13.45
N THR A 513 -28.99 21.25 -12.47
CA THR A 513 -28.68 21.03 -11.06
C THR A 513 -29.79 20.21 -10.43
N THR A 514 -29.45 19.05 -9.83
CA THR A 514 -30.41 18.20 -9.11
C THR A 514 -30.03 18.03 -7.67
N THR A 515 -30.97 18.17 -6.76
CA THR A 515 -30.83 17.86 -5.33
C THR A 515 -31.90 16.86 -4.91
N ALA A 516 -31.59 15.96 -3.98
CA ALA A 516 -32.50 14.93 -3.49
C ALA A 516 -32.05 14.44 -2.09
N GLN A 517 -32.68 13.42 -1.51
CA GLN A 517 -32.19 12.71 -0.34
C GLN A 517 -31.10 11.69 -0.75
N THR A 518 -31.31 11.03 -1.90
CA THR A 518 -30.36 10.08 -2.48
C THR A 518 -30.34 10.25 -4.00
N ILE A 519 -29.15 10.16 -4.61
CA ILE A 519 -28.98 10.13 -6.06
C ILE A 519 -28.09 8.92 -6.38
N ARG A 520 -28.55 8.07 -7.29
CA ARG A 520 -27.83 6.92 -7.85
C ARG A 520 -27.51 7.21 -9.30
N MET A 521 -26.26 6.99 -9.69
CA MET A 521 -25.79 7.25 -11.05
C MET A 521 -25.01 6.04 -11.58
N ASN A 522 -25.31 5.60 -12.78
CA ASN A 522 -24.50 4.63 -13.48
C ASN A 522 -23.39 5.35 -14.25
N ARG A 523 -22.13 5.04 -13.95
CA ARG A 523 -20.97 5.73 -14.51
C ARG A 523 -20.66 5.37 -15.96
N VAL A 524 -21.29 4.33 -16.50
CA VAL A 524 -21.12 3.87 -17.89
C VAL A 524 -22.20 4.46 -18.79
N THR A 525 -23.49 4.35 -18.39
CA THR A 525 -24.61 4.82 -19.19
C THR A 525 -24.92 6.30 -18.96
N GLY A 526 -24.52 6.87 -17.83
CA GLY A 526 -24.85 8.22 -17.40
C GLY A 526 -26.29 8.34 -16.87
N ASP A 527 -27.04 7.22 -16.74
CA ASP A 527 -28.39 7.24 -16.19
C ASP A 527 -28.37 7.53 -14.69
N ALA A 528 -29.37 8.29 -14.24
CA ALA A 528 -29.48 8.67 -12.83
C ALA A 528 -30.88 8.46 -12.28
N ILE A 529 -30.96 8.08 -11.01
CA ILE A 529 -32.22 8.00 -10.25
C ILE A 529 -32.05 8.87 -9.00
N ALA A 530 -32.92 9.82 -8.79
CA ALA A 530 -32.98 10.67 -7.62
C ALA A 530 -34.26 10.37 -6.82
N GLU A 531 -34.13 10.23 -5.51
CA GLU A 531 -35.22 9.87 -4.61
C GLU A 531 -35.27 10.81 -3.39
N GLY A 532 -36.47 11.19 -2.98
CA GLY A 532 -36.78 12.00 -1.81
C GLY A 532 -36.56 13.50 -2.03
N ASN A 533 -37.67 14.25 -2.10
CA ASN A 533 -37.68 15.70 -2.24
C ASN A 533 -36.79 16.21 -3.40
N VAL A 534 -36.96 15.60 -4.56
CA VAL A 534 -36.19 15.95 -5.75
C VAL A 534 -36.49 17.38 -6.19
N LYS A 535 -35.42 18.14 -6.43
CA LYS A 535 -35.46 19.47 -7.03
C LYS A 535 -34.46 19.53 -8.16
N SER A 536 -34.89 19.74 -9.37
CA SER A 536 -34.04 19.95 -10.54
C SER A 536 -34.21 21.38 -11.06
N THR A 537 -33.11 21.98 -11.45
CA THR A 537 -33.07 23.30 -12.07
C THR A 537 -32.26 23.21 -13.35
N TYR A 538 -32.87 23.54 -14.47
CA TYR A 538 -32.21 23.62 -15.77
C TYR A 538 -31.78 25.06 -16.00
N SER A 539 -30.51 25.32 -16.03
CA SER A 539 -29.86 26.61 -16.27
C SER A 539 -29.29 26.64 -17.71
N ASP A 540 -28.70 27.77 -18.07
CA ASP A 540 -28.01 27.98 -19.36
C ASP A 540 -28.90 27.76 -20.60
N LEU A 541 -30.18 28.04 -20.44
CA LEU A 541 -31.14 27.93 -21.51
C LEU A 541 -31.04 29.15 -22.46
N LYS A 542 -30.95 28.88 -23.76
CA LYS A 542 -30.99 29.95 -24.77
C LYS A 542 -32.44 30.40 -24.97
N VAL A 543 -32.67 31.73 -25.08
CA VAL A 543 -33.95 32.26 -25.49
C VAL A 543 -34.37 31.64 -26.83
N GLN A 544 -35.64 31.24 -26.96
CA GLN A 544 -36.28 30.78 -28.22
C GLN A 544 -37.33 31.79 -28.63
N PRO A 545 -37.00 32.76 -29.48
CA PRO A 545 -37.95 33.82 -29.85
C PRO A 545 -39.26 33.30 -30.45
N ASP A 546 -39.18 32.18 -31.20
CA ASP A 546 -40.33 31.52 -31.82
C ASP A 546 -40.96 30.43 -30.93
N GLY A 547 -40.47 30.23 -29.71
CA GLY A 547 -41.03 29.29 -28.74
C GLY A 547 -42.21 29.87 -27.97
N GLY A 548 -42.87 29.02 -27.19
CA GLY A 548 -44.07 29.37 -26.42
C GLY A 548 -43.80 29.43 -24.90
N MET A 549 -44.33 28.46 -24.16
CA MET A 549 -44.40 28.44 -22.71
C MET A 549 -43.05 28.32 -22.03
N LEU A 550 -42.09 27.55 -22.61
CA LEU A 550 -40.79 27.28 -22.06
C LEU A 550 -39.63 27.97 -22.80
N ALA A 551 -39.96 29.05 -23.53
CA ALA A 551 -39.01 29.72 -24.43
C ALA A 551 -38.08 30.75 -23.73
N SER A 552 -38.28 31.03 -22.46
CA SER A 552 -37.48 31.96 -21.67
C SER A 552 -36.02 31.47 -21.50
N SER A 553 -35.12 32.41 -21.25
CA SER A 553 -33.76 32.11 -20.75
C SER A 553 -33.73 31.83 -19.24
N ASP A 554 -34.83 32.14 -18.54
CA ASP A 554 -34.87 31.89 -17.09
C ASP A 554 -34.85 30.39 -16.80
N PRO A 555 -34.34 29.98 -15.65
CA PRO A 555 -34.23 28.56 -15.32
C PRO A 555 -35.63 27.88 -15.31
N ILE A 556 -35.65 26.62 -15.81
CA ILE A 556 -36.78 25.73 -15.60
C ILE A 556 -36.57 24.97 -14.30
N HIS A 557 -37.58 25.01 -13.43
CA HIS A 557 -37.52 24.31 -12.15
C HIS A 557 -38.51 23.13 -12.17
N VAL A 558 -38.08 22.02 -11.57
CA VAL A 558 -38.94 20.86 -11.40
C VAL A 558 -38.78 20.32 -9.96
N THR A 559 -39.91 20.01 -9.33
CA THR A 559 -39.91 19.29 -8.03
C THR A 559 -40.76 18.03 -8.15
N SER A 560 -40.34 16.96 -7.42
CA SER A 560 -41.07 15.68 -7.36
C SER A 560 -40.62 14.84 -6.18
N ARG A 561 -41.22 13.66 -5.96
CA ARG A 561 -40.72 12.68 -4.99
C ARG A 561 -39.56 11.90 -5.54
N SER A 562 -39.58 11.55 -6.83
CA SER A 562 -38.51 10.83 -7.51
C SER A 562 -38.28 11.32 -8.93
N MET A 563 -37.11 11.07 -9.46
CA MET A 563 -36.72 11.37 -10.84
C MET A 563 -35.86 10.20 -11.37
N THR A 564 -36.15 9.84 -12.63
CA THR A 564 -35.26 8.99 -13.44
C THR A 564 -34.79 9.79 -14.63
N ALA A 565 -33.50 9.92 -14.83
CA ALA A 565 -32.90 10.65 -15.94
C ALA A 565 -32.08 9.74 -16.82
N HIS A 566 -32.22 9.87 -18.12
CA HIS A 566 -31.40 9.23 -19.14
C HIS A 566 -30.46 10.27 -19.76
N HIS A 567 -29.18 9.87 -19.93
CA HIS A 567 -28.18 10.76 -20.54
C HIS A 567 -28.41 10.93 -22.06
N SER A 568 -28.78 9.85 -22.75
CA SER A 568 -29.00 9.86 -24.18
C SER A 568 -30.20 8.96 -24.55
N PRO A 569 -31.33 9.54 -25.00
CA PRO A 569 -31.63 10.98 -25.12
C PRO A 569 -31.75 11.67 -23.76
N ALA A 570 -31.52 13.00 -23.69
CA ALA A 570 -31.52 13.78 -22.44
C ALA A 570 -32.97 14.00 -21.92
N ILE A 571 -33.54 12.91 -21.39
CA ILE A 571 -34.94 12.87 -20.91
C ILE A 571 -34.94 12.60 -19.40
N ALA A 572 -35.71 13.40 -18.67
CA ALA A 572 -35.95 13.17 -17.24
C ALA A 572 -37.45 12.92 -16.99
N VAL A 573 -37.75 11.86 -16.24
CA VAL A 573 -39.11 11.51 -15.80
C VAL A 573 -39.20 11.79 -14.29
N TYR A 574 -40.10 12.67 -13.92
CA TYR A 574 -40.38 13.07 -12.54
C TYR A 574 -41.70 12.43 -12.09
N SER A 575 -41.68 11.79 -10.95
CA SER A 575 -42.84 11.05 -10.43
C SER A 575 -43.15 11.42 -8.98
N GLY A 576 -44.43 11.45 -8.63
CA GLY A 576 -44.95 11.79 -7.31
C GLY A 576 -45.03 13.30 -7.09
N ASP A 577 -46.21 13.85 -7.23
CA ASP A 577 -46.55 15.29 -7.10
C ASP A 577 -45.56 16.19 -7.87
N ALA A 578 -45.34 15.83 -9.13
CA ALA A 578 -44.39 16.53 -9.96
C ALA A 578 -44.91 17.90 -10.38
N ARG A 579 -44.08 18.93 -10.22
CA ARG A 579 -44.36 20.30 -10.59
C ARG A 579 -43.21 20.90 -11.38
N LEU A 580 -43.48 21.35 -12.58
CA LEU A 580 -42.54 22.06 -13.45
C LEU A 580 -43.02 23.50 -13.61
N TRP A 581 -42.07 24.45 -13.55
CA TRP A 581 -42.40 25.85 -13.82
C TRP A 581 -41.21 26.59 -14.45
N GLN A 582 -41.56 27.56 -15.27
CA GLN A 582 -40.68 28.60 -15.79
C GLN A 582 -41.45 29.91 -15.80
N ASP A 583 -40.90 30.96 -15.22
CA ASP A 583 -41.63 32.22 -15.02
C ASP A 583 -42.98 31.96 -14.30
N ALA A 584 -44.07 32.44 -14.89
CA ALA A 584 -45.41 32.21 -14.38
C ALA A 584 -46.12 30.96 -15.02
N SER A 585 -45.46 30.26 -15.95
CA SER A 585 -45.99 29.02 -16.54
C SER A 585 -45.73 27.86 -15.57
N VAL A 586 -46.78 27.13 -15.20
CA VAL A 586 -46.72 26.02 -14.25
C VAL A 586 -47.45 24.81 -14.83
N VAL A 587 -46.86 23.63 -14.70
CA VAL A 587 -47.50 22.34 -14.96
C VAL A 587 -47.33 21.42 -13.76
N GLU A 588 -48.43 20.86 -13.29
CA GLU A 588 -48.46 19.92 -12.16
C GLU A 588 -49.11 18.61 -12.60
N ALA A 589 -48.51 17.48 -12.22
CA ALA A 589 -49.05 16.15 -12.54
C ALA A 589 -48.45 15.09 -11.62
N PRO A 590 -49.05 13.91 -11.45
CA PRO A 590 -48.44 12.76 -10.84
C PRO A 590 -47.13 12.35 -11.52
N THR A 591 -47.02 12.47 -12.84
CA THR A 591 -45.81 12.16 -13.62
C THR A 591 -45.60 13.23 -14.70
N LEU A 592 -44.36 13.72 -14.77
CA LEU A 592 -43.90 14.65 -15.81
C LEU A 592 -42.65 14.07 -16.48
N GLN A 593 -42.64 14.05 -17.80
CA GLN A 593 -41.46 13.74 -18.59
C GLN A 593 -41.00 15.01 -19.33
N PHE A 594 -39.77 15.40 -19.13
CA PHE A 594 -39.17 16.59 -19.73
C PHE A 594 -37.99 16.21 -20.62
N ASP A 595 -38.04 16.61 -21.89
CA ASP A 595 -36.93 16.54 -22.83
C ASP A 595 -36.30 17.93 -22.92
N ARG A 596 -35.10 18.07 -22.39
CA ARG A 596 -34.37 19.35 -22.33
C ARG A 596 -34.03 19.89 -23.72
N ASP A 597 -33.58 19.02 -24.60
CA ASP A 597 -33.06 19.44 -25.90
C ASP A 597 -34.16 19.90 -26.84
N ARG A 598 -35.30 19.26 -26.78
CA ARG A 598 -36.51 19.62 -27.55
C ARG A 598 -37.40 20.61 -26.82
N ARG A 599 -37.16 20.89 -25.55
CA ARG A 599 -38.07 21.64 -24.68
C ARG A 599 -39.49 21.11 -24.78
N SER A 600 -39.65 19.82 -24.77
CA SER A 600 -40.96 19.17 -24.80
C SER A 600 -41.30 18.59 -23.45
N LEU A 601 -42.58 18.65 -23.10
CA LEU A 601 -43.12 18.19 -21.85
C LEU A 601 -44.29 17.24 -22.11
N PHE A 602 -44.23 16.05 -21.52
CA PHE A 602 -45.35 15.13 -21.43
C PHE A 602 -45.77 15.01 -19.97
N ALA A 603 -47.04 15.21 -19.67
CA ALA A 603 -47.58 15.07 -18.34
C ALA A 603 -48.72 14.05 -18.34
N GLN A 604 -48.72 13.19 -17.32
CA GLN A 604 -49.76 12.18 -17.14
C GLN A 604 -50.36 12.30 -15.75
N GLY A 605 -51.67 12.48 -15.71
CA GLY A 605 -52.48 12.51 -14.52
C GLY A 605 -53.14 11.17 -14.23
N SER A 606 -53.93 11.17 -13.17
CA SER A 606 -54.85 10.10 -12.78
C SER A 606 -56.24 10.70 -12.55
N SER A 607 -57.24 9.86 -12.36
CA SER A 607 -58.59 10.32 -12.01
C SER A 607 -58.65 11.10 -10.70
N ALA A 608 -57.74 10.77 -9.73
CA ALA A 608 -57.67 11.46 -8.44
C ALA A 608 -56.83 12.74 -8.50
N GLN A 609 -55.83 12.79 -9.39
CA GLN A 609 -54.92 13.92 -9.58
C GLN A 609 -54.73 14.18 -11.08
N PRO A 610 -55.57 15.00 -11.72
CA PRO A 610 -55.42 15.34 -13.10
C PRO A 610 -54.17 16.20 -13.33
N VAL A 611 -53.69 16.27 -14.55
CA VAL A 611 -52.69 17.27 -14.97
C VAL A 611 -53.31 18.64 -14.80
N SER A 612 -52.58 19.58 -14.22
CA SER A 612 -52.98 20.98 -14.06
C SER A 612 -51.96 21.91 -14.69
N THR A 613 -52.39 22.90 -15.43
CA THR A 613 -51.50 23.97 -15.93
C THR A 613 -52.24 25.31 -15.92
N VAL A 614 -51.48 26.38 -15.80
CA VAL A 614 -51.97 27.74 -15.83
C VAL A 614 -51.37 28.48 -17.02
N LEU A 615 -52.22 29.00 -17.88
CA LEU A 615 -51.85 29.85 -19.00
C LEU A 615 -52.39 31.24 -18.76
N VAL A 616 -51.93 32.22 -19.52
CA VAL A 616 -52.41 33.59 -19.44
C VAL A 616 -53.08 33.98 -20.73
N GLN A 617 -54.28 34.51 -20.61
CA GLN A 617 -54.98 35.18 -21.67
C GLN A 617 -54.82 36.69 -21.50
N VAL A 618 -54.49 37.39 -22.57
CA VAL A 618 -54.44 38.87 -22.62
C VAL A 618 -55.64 39.38 -23.36
N ASP A 619 -56.46 40.25 -22.75
CA ASP A 619 -57.60 40.88 -23.39
C ASP A 619 -57.19 42.09 -24.28
N LYS A 620 -58.13 42.65 -25.03
CA LYS A 620 -57.90 43.83 -25.92
C LYS A 620 -57.43 45.08 -25.15
N SER A 621 -57.68 45.15 -23.85
CA SER A 621 -57.25 46.25 -22.98
C SER A 621 -55.86 46.02 -22.38
N GLY A 622 -55.18 44.87 -22.69
CA GLY A 622 -53.88 44.50 -22.13
C GLY A 622 -53.98 43.90 -20.74
N ARG A 623 -55.18 43.62 -20.22
CA ARG A 623 -55.33 42.98 -18.90
C ARG A 623 -55.08 41.48 -19.00
N THR A 624 -54.26 40.96 -18.15
CA THR A 624 -53.91 39.54 -18.09
C THR A 624 -54.86 38.77 -17.17
N THR A 625 -55.44 37.67 -17.67
CA THR A 625 -56.33 36.80 -16.92
C THR A 625 -55.79 35.36 -16.92
N PRO A 626 -55.63 34.70 -15.75
CA PRO A 626 -55.18 33.32 -15.70
C PRO A 626 -56.31 32.38 -16.21
N VAL A 627 -55.92 31.37 -16.97
CA VAL A 627 -56.77 30.26 -17.41
C VAL A 627 -56.22 28.98 -16.84
N HIS A 628 -57.00 28.34 -15.98
CA HIS A 628 -56.61 27.04 -15.37
C HIS A 628 -57.12 25.92 -16.29
N LEU A 629 -56.21 25.05 -16.68
CA LEU A 629 -56.47 23.89 -17.53
C LEU A 629 -56.23 22.61 -16.73
N THR A 630 -57.17 21.67 -16.80
CA THR A 630 -57.01 20.33 -16.22
C THR A 630 -57.32 19.26 -17.25
N SER A 631 -56.57 18.11 -17.23
CA SER A 631 -56.77 16.99 -18.16
C SER A 631 -56.18 15.71 -17.61
N ALA A 632 -56.46 14.55 -18.24
CA ALA A 632 -55.76 13.32 -17.90
C ALA A 632 -54.32 13.28 -18.47
N ARG A 633 -54.09 13.90 -19.63
CA ARG A 633 -52.77 13.98 -20.28
C ARG A 633 -52.54 15.37 -20.89
N LEU A 634 -51.27 15.78 -20.85
CA LEU A 634 -50.83 16.99 -21.52
C LEU A 634 -49.55 16.69 -22.31
N ASN A 635 -49.50 17.10 -23.56
CA ASN A 635 -48.30 17.05 -24.38
C ASN A 635 -48.01 18.47 -24.90
N TYR A 636 -46.80 18.97 -24.59
CA TYR A 636 -46.34 20.28 -25.02
C TYR A 636 -45.06 20.18 -25.82
N THR A 637 -44.98 20.88 -26.94
CA THR A 637 -43.78 21.04 -27.77
C THR A 637 -43.53 22.53 -27.99
N ASP A 638 -42.37 23.01 -27.50
CA ASP A 638 -42.07 24.44 -27.52
C ASP A 638 -41.90 25.01 -28.93
N ALA A 639 -41.24 24.27 -29.83
CA ALA A 639 -41.03 24.65 -31.21
C ALA A 639 -42.35 24.78 -32.00
N GLU A 640 -43.38 23.98 -31.67
CA GLU A 640 -44.69 24.02 -32.27
C GLU A 640 -45.62 24.99 -31.54
N ARG A 641 -45.23 25.48 -30.38
CA ARG A 641 -46.05 26.32 -29.49
C ARG A 641 -47.42 25.72 -29.21
N ARG A 642 -47.49 24.40 -29.13
CA ARG A 642 -48.73 23.64 -29.09
C ARG A 642 -48.81 22.82 -27.80
N ILE A 643 -49.94 22.99 -27.09
CA ILE A 643 -50.30 22.14 -25.96
C ILE A 643 -51.49 21.29 -26.41
N VAL A 644 -51.35 19.98 -26.32
CA VAL A 644 -52.46 19.03 -26.56
C VAL A 644 -52.84 18.44 -25.20
N LEU A 645 -54.12 18.62 -24.84
CA LEU A 645 -54.71 18.11 -23.61
C LEU A 645 -55.77 17.05 -23.99
N GLU A 646 -55.76 15.93 -23.28
CA GLU A 646 -56.63 14.78 -23.60
C GLU A 646 -57.20 14.15 -22.33
N GLY A 647 -58.40 13.52 -22.47
CA GLY A 647 -59.01 12.71 -21.43
C GLY A 647 -59.80 13.54 -20.41
N GLY A 648 -60.80 14.23 -20.87
CA GLY A 648 -61.69 15.06 -20.05
C GLY A 648 -61.04 16.38 -19.66
N VAL A 649 -60.95 17.30 -20.59
CA VAL A 649 -60.31 18.60 -20.44
C VAL A 649 -61.27 19.63 -19.88
N THR A 650 -60.82 20.38 -18.90
CA THR A 650 -61.55 21.56 -18.37
C THR A 650 -60.64 22.79 -18.43
N ALA A 651 -61.10 23.84 -19.04
CA ALA A 651 -60.49 25.17 -19.08
C ALA A 651 -61.31 26.14 -18.28
N LYS A 652 -60.79 26.74 -17.24
CA LYS A 652 -61.54 27.66 -16.36
C LYS A 652 -60.84 29.04 -16.36
N GLY A 653 -61.51 30.01 -16.92
CA GLY A 653 -61.18 31.43 -16.84
C GLY A 653 -61.93 32.12 -15.70
N SER A 654 -62.01 33.48 -15.72
CA SER A 654 -62.67 34.27 -14.69
C SER A 654 -64.19 34.05 -14.63
N ASP A 655 -64.82 33.98 -15.76
CA ASP A 655 -66.30 33.89 -15.93
C ASP A 655 -66.74 32.79 -16.91
N THR A 656 -65.84 32.09 -17.53
CA THR A 656 -66.07 31.06 -18.54
C THR A 656 -65.41 29.77 -18.17
N THR A 657 -66.14 28.66 -18.19
CA THR A 657 -65.63 27.30 -18.10
C THR A 657 -65.89 26.57 -19.39
N MET A 658 -64.89 25.96 -19.99
CA MET A 658 -65.00 25.12 -21.20
C MET A 658 -64.60 23.69 -20.85
N THR A 659 -65.32 22.70 -21.31
CA THR A 659 -65.00 21.30 -21.20
C THR A 659 -65.04 20.61 -22.55
N GLY A 660 -64.32 19.54 -22.75
CA GLY A 660 -64.23 18.67 -23.92
C GLY A 660 -63.39 17.45 -23.67
N GLN A 661 -63.40 16.50 -24.61
CA GLN A 661 -62.55 15.30 -24.46
C GLN A 661 -61.07 15.58 -24.82
N GLN A 662 -60.88 16.46 -25.81
CA GLN A 662 -59.55 16.91 -26.27
C GLN A 662 -59.55 18.44 -26.46
N MET A 663 -58.43 19.05 -26.12
CA MET A 663 -58.23 20.48 -26.31
C MET A 663 -56.80 20.75 -26.80
N THR A 664 -56.68 21.46 -27.92
CA THR A 664 -55.39 21.92 -28.45
C THR A 664 -55.26 23.42 -28.24
N VAL A 665 -54.29 23.86 -27.53
CA VAL A 665 -53.98 25.28 -27.28
C VAL A 665 -52.76 25.67 -28.11
N PHE A 666 -52.87 26.68 -28.92
CA PHE A 666 -51.83 27.31 -29.69
C PHE A 666 -51.41 28.58 -28.96
N LEU A 667 -50.07 28.74 -28.75
CA LEU A 667 -49.52 29.89 -28.07
C LEU A 667 -48.91 30.88 -29.05
N LEU A 668 -48.93 32.15 -28.72
CA LEU A 668 -48.23 33.18 -29.47
C LEU A 668 -46.67 32.96 -29.29
N PRO A 669 -45.90 33.23 -30.35
CA PRO A 669 -44.43 33.24 -30.21
C PRO A 669 -44.02 34.32 -29.22
N ARG A 670 -42.97 34.05 -28.46
CA ARG A 670 -42.48 34.97 -27.43
C ARG A 670 -42.09 36.33 -28.01
N SER A 671 -41.56 36.35 -29.22
CA SER A 671 -41.20 37.58 -29.96
C SER A 671 -42.40 38.47 -30.35
N ALA A 672 -43.60 37.89 -30.45
CA ALA A 672 -44.83 38.62 -30.78
C ALA A 672 -45.61 39.16 -29.58
N SER A 673 -45.10 38.88 -28.33
CA SER A 673 -45.72 39.42 -27.13
C SER A 673 -45.51 40.93 -27.04
N PRO A 674 -46.51 41.75 -26.66
CA PRO A 674 -46.35 43.18 -26.53
C PRO A 674 -45.18 43.55 -25.57
N ALA A 675 -44.42 44.57 -25.90
CA ALA A 675 -43.30 45.06 -25.11
C ALA A 675 -43.65 45.47 -23.66
N THR A 676 -44.94 45.58 -23.34
CA THR A 676 -45.49 45.82 -21.99
C THR A 676 -45.56 44.54 -21.13
N ALA A 677 -45.37 43.36 -21.72
CA ALA A 677 -45.25 42.13 -20.95
C ALA A 677 -43.85 42.08 -20.36
N GLY A 678 -43.67 42.41 -19.08
CA GLY A 678 -42.39 42.36 -18.37
C GLY A 678 -41.77 40.96 -18.37
N PRO A 679 -40.49 40.81 -17.96
CA PRO A 679 -39.88 39.51 -17.77
C PRO A 679 -40.76 38.69 -16.80
N GLY A 680 -41.13 37.47 -17.21
CA GLY A 680 -41.97 36.57 -16.42
C GLY A 680 -43.41 36.42 -16.89
N THR A 681 -43.76 36.85 -18.12
CA THR A 681 -45.11 36.64 -18.68
C THR A 681 -45.25 35.18 -19.12
N PRO A 682 -46.30 34.45 -18.64
CA PRO A 682 -46.59 33.07 -19.08
C PRO A 682 -46.94 33.03 -20.59
N GLY A 683 -46.92 31.80 -21.14
CA GLY A 683 -47.31 31.56 -22.51
C GLY A 683 -48.68 32.15 -22.81
N GLN A 684 -48.77 33.06 -23.80
CA GLN A 684 -50.00 33.72 -24.19
C GLN A 684 -50.80 32.87 -25.19
N VAL A 685 -52.05 32.67 -24.92
CA VAL A 685 -52.96 31.92 -25.80
C VAL A 685 -53.24 32.71 -27.08
N ASP A 686 -52.99 32.09 -28.23
CA ASP A 686 -53.45 32.56 -29.57
C ASP A 686 -54.79 31.99 -29.89
N ARG A 687 -54.94 30.66 -29.85
CA ARG A 687 -56.13 29.94 -30.24
C ARG A 687 -56.30 28.66 -29.41
N ILE A 688 -57.56 28.33 -29.10
CA ILE A 688 -57.95 27.07 -28.49
C ILE A 688 -58.89 26.34 -29.43
N VAL A 689 -58.62 25.05 -29.66
CA VAL A 689 -59.53 24.14 -30.37
C VAL A 689 -59.94 23.06 -29.39
N ALA A 690 -61.22 22.98 -29.04
CA ALA A 690 -61.76 21.91 -28.21
C ALA A 690 -62.60 20.98 -29.06
N GLU A 691 -62.54 19.68 -28.85
CA GLU A 691 -63.19 18.66 -29.67
C GLU A 691 -63.85 17.59 -28.79
N HIS A 692 -64.93 17.06 -29.26
CA HIS A 692 -65.73 16.00 -28.63
C HIS A 692 -66.39 16.43 -27.31
N ASP A 693 -67.73 16.43 -27.28
CA ASP A 693 -68.56 16.78 -26.12
C ASP A 693 -68.22 18.18 -25.54
N VAL A 694 -68.07 19.16 -26.42
CA VAL A 694 -67.66 20.50 -25.98
C VAL A 694 -68.83 21.19 -25.30
N VAL A 695 -68.56 21.70 -24.07
CA VAL A 695 -69.56 22.50 -23.33
C VAL A 695 -68.88 23.80 -22.87
N ILE A 696 -69.56 24.93 -23.08
CA ILE A 696 -69.16 26.23 -22.54
C ILE A 696 -70.19 26.65 -21.51
N THR A 697 -69.76 27.03 -20.34
CA THR A 697 -70.63 27.54 -19.27
C THR A 697 -70.18 28.95 -18.87
N GLN A 698 -71.08 29.89 -18.96
CA GLN A 698 -70.95 31.26 -18.45
C GLN A 698 -72.08 31.54 -17.46
N PRO A 699 -72.05 32.58 -16.62
CA PRO A 699 -73.10 32.85 -15.64
C PRO A 699 -74.52 32.91 -16.20
N THR A 700 -74.65 33.41 -17.39
CA THR A 700 -75.96 33.57 -18.06
C THR A 700 -76.12 32.73 -19.31
N ARG A 701 -75.08 31.97 -19.72
CA ARG A 701 -75.01 31.24 -21.01
C ARG A 701 -74.47 29.85 -20.87
N HIS A 702 -75.07 28.94 -21.60
CA HIS A 702 -74.60 27.57 -21.72
C HIS A 702 -74.59 27.17 -23.20
N ALA A 703 -73.48 26.67 -23.68
CA ALA A 703 -73.35 26.28 -25.11
C ALA A 703 -72.75 24.87 -25.22
N THR A 704 -73.24 24.07 -26.16
CA THR A 704 -72.80 22.72 -26.45
C THR A 704 -72.55 22.55 -27.95
N GLY A 705 -71.56 21.73 -28.30
CA GLY A 705 -71.20 21.40 -29.69
C GLY A 705 -70.12 20.30 -29.74
N GLU A 706 -69.80 19.81 -30.92
CA GLU A 706 -68.81 18.80 -31.14
C GLU A 706 -67.43 19.40 -31.25
N ARG A 707 -67.31 20.62 -31.81
CA ARG A 707 -66.01 21.30 -31.96
C ARG A 707 -66.17 22.79 -31.66
N LEU A 708 -65.25 23.32 -30.94
CA LEU A 708 -65.08 24.72 -30.61
C LEU A 708 -63.76 25.26 -31.13
N VAL A 709 -63.73 26.41 -31.71
CA VAL A 709 -62.54 27.21 -31.98
C VAL A 709 -62.70 28.55 -31.28
N TYR A 710 -61.79 28.82 -30.34
CA TYR A 710 -61.63 30.11 -29.67
C TYR A 710 -60.39 30.82 -30.21
N THR A 711 -60.57 32.11 -30.62
CA THR A 711 -59.49 32.98 -31.07
C THR A 711 -59.31 34.11 -30.05
N ALA A 712 -58.17 34.23 -29.44
CA ALA A 712 -57.94 35.18 -28.34
C ALA A 712 -57.94 36.63 -28.82
N GLY A 713 -57.31 36.93 -29.98
CA GLY A 713 -57.23 38.28 -30.53
C GLY A 713 -58.60 38.88 -30.83
N ASP A 714 -59.60 38.08 -31.21
CA ASP A 714 -60.95 38.50 -31.51
C ASP A 714 -61.97 38.32 -30.38
N ALA A 715 -61.53 37.60 -29.30
CA ALA A 715 -62.39 37.15 -28.21
C ALA A 715 -63.67 36.42 -28.72
N LYS A 716 -63.45 35.55 -29.73
CA LYS A 716 -64.53 34.91 -30.49
C LYS A 716 -64.48 33.40 -30.28
N PHE A 717 -65.67 32.85 -29.95
CA PHE A 717 -65.88 31.40 -29.90
C PHE A 717 -66.73 31.01 -31.14
N VAL A 718 -66.31 29.97 -31.83
CA VAL A 718 -67.07 29.39 -32.95
C VAL A 718 -67.36 27.93 -32.65
N LEU A 719 -68.62 27.54 -32.48
CA LEU A 719 -69.08 26.18 -32.23
C LEU A 719 -69.59 25.56 -33.53
N THR A 720 -69.18 24.34 -33.83
CA THR A 720 -69.57 23.59 -35.03
C THR A 720 -69.74 22.10 -34.69
N GLY A 721 -70.57 21.40 -35.53
CA GLY A 721 -70.74 19.94 -35.43
C GLY A 721 -71.69 19.50 -34.30
N GLY A 722 -72.40 18.36 -34.47
CA GLY A 722 -73.27 17.80 -33.45
C GLY A 722 -74.47 18.66 -33.10
N THR A 723 -75.05 19.41 -34.07
CA THR A 723 -76.13 20.40 -33.83
C THR A 723 -75.81 21.33 -32.65
N PRO A 724 -74.81 22.25 -32.82
CA PRO A 724 -74.47 23.19 -31.79
C PRO A 724 -75.67 23.97 -31.26
N SER A 725 -75.67 24.16 -29.91
CA SER A 725 -76.72 24.89 -29.25
C SER A 725 -76.19 25.90 -28.25
N ILE A 726 -76.81 27.06 -28.15
CA ILE A 726 -76.60 28.07 -27.13
C ILE A 726 -77.90 28.31 -26.39
N PHE A 727 -77.84 28.20 -25.07
CA PHE A 727 -78.92 28.64 -24.19
C PHE A 727 -78.47 29.93 -23.49
N ASP A 728 -79.25 31.00 -23.69
CA ASP A 728 -79.08 32.29 -23.04
C ASP A 728 -80.27 32.53 -22.12
N ALA A 729 -80.00 32.88 -20.85
CA ALA A 729 -81.05 33.02 -19.83
C ALA A 729 -82.12 34.07 -20.20
N GLU A 730 -81.76 35.08 -21.01
CA GLU A 730 -82.65 36.13 -21.41
C GLU A 730 -83.28 35.88 -22.78
N ARG A 731 -82.59 35.19 -23.71
CA ARG A 731 -82.93 35.06 -25.10
C ARG A 731 -83.42 33.68 -25.54
N GLY A 732 -83.28 32.70 -24.64
CA GLY A 732 -83.66 31.33 -24.88
C GLY A 732 -82.64 30.51 -25.63
N LYS A 733 -83.07 29.37 -26.27
CA LYS A 733 -82.19 28.40 -26.92
C LYS A 733 -82.05 28.73 -28.43
N ILE A 734 -80.84 28.81 -28.94
CA ILE A 734 -80.46 28.95 -30.33
C ILE A 734 -79.73 27.69 -30.78
N THR A 735 -80.13 27.15 -31.97
CA THR A 735 -79.40 26.00 -32.59
C THR A 735 -79.11 26.38 -34.07
N GLY A 736 -78.05 25.81 -34.62
CA GLY A 736 -77.63 26.04 -36.01
C GLY A 736 -76.43 25.13 -36.37
N ASP A 737 -75.97 25.14 -37.60
CA ASP A 737 -74.87 24.38 -38.10
C ASP A 737 -73.50 24.95 -37.58
N SER A 738 -73.50 26.28 -37.37
CA SER A 738 -72.36 26.99 -36.77
C SER A 738 -72.85 28.14 -35.90
N LEU A 739 -72.36 28.22 -34.66
CA LEU A 739 -72.76 29.27 -33.73
C LEU A 739 -71.54 30.08 -33.31
N THR A 740 -71.64 31.40 -33.34
CA THR A 740 -70.61 32.33 -32.94
C THR A 740 -71.01 33.10 -31.69
N LEU A 741 -70.11 33.06 -30.66
CA LEU A 741 -70.22 33.89 -29.48
C LEU A 741 -69.03 34.86 -29.41
N GLN A 742 -69.31 36.11 -29.07
CA GLN A 742 -68.26 37.06 -28.67
C GLN A 742 -68.39 37.33 -27.19
N THR A 743 -67.24 37.27 -26.47
CA THR A 743 -67.19 37.77 -25.12
C THR A 743 -67.02 39.31 -25.19
N ARG A 744 -67.79 40.00 -24.39
CA ARG A 744 -67.74 41.49 -24.29
C ARG A 744 -66.47 41.88 -23.48
#